data_1079163ad66263ab523e5e07753f579f
#
_entry.id   1079163ad66263ab523e5e07753f579f
#
_cell.length_a   1.000
_cell.length_b   1.000
_cell.length_c   1.000
_cell.angle_alpha   90.00
_cell.angle_beta   90.00
_cell.angle_gamma   90.00
#
_symmetry.space_group_name_H-M   'P 1'
#
loop_
_entity.id
_entity.type
_entity.pdbx_description
1 polymer ?
#
loop_
_entity_poly.entity_id
_entity_poly.type
_entity_poly.pdbx_seq_one_letter_code
_entity_poly.pdbx_strand_id
1 'polypeptide(L)'
;MRKNYRKGIGRWLAGVLVISMTLGQIAGCQVTGGDKNGGTTSGYLTEENTDRADGSQTTTEETTTEEERKSIVSGEYYKQAKVSGHTNLYQLDMKVEEDNIYINKMFAFGDALGIQYGVGEDGYLALYDLADLRQKAVVSCPKDTYASDVFSNGTDEVILYDKGNKELIRYGALLDQETVMPIEKGTPDSYLMSKDLTGFFYTNAEDGQIYEYDLRSGEESEVCPAYSGEGKDTTLLGYAEEPEYLVVSAYDNTAERVEVRCYSVTGEDIKETGDYDIVQFEGSGDKYYASVYADDQVYQVYGETSGEEPGILFPDNTGDFQVGCDVEHGLAMYGSASQSQETNTQKLQFRIYNVDTGKCESRLAVTFPFDETNYIYIDQGTYIDTYNFFAFSTSGLTPEVYIWDLNDARSISGDSRVYRYPWSYLDHPSDELKQELRQQAKDIGDQNGVEVHIFDEVTECSKDIYRYEASDNALLTAQSLEVLKNELKKYPDRMLKNLDDGYGSILKIYLAGAIIGTDETALTTAAGVQNTLENDTFLVIDINDQSSYISTIHHEIFHAIENHMNYTGCWFDEGIWSECNPAGFDYDYDYIANENSYDNTYVAFSSGDASEIAFIDTYSKSFPNEDRARVFEYAMTDQQNDNGFFSYERIRKKLKVISDQMSACFPEDDGATLMPWERVLMYEK
;
A
#
# COMPACT_ATOMS: atom_id res chain seq x y z
N MET A 1 4.52 -2.24 -34.63
CA MET A 1 4.30 -3.30 -33.65
C MET A 1 3.32 -2.88 -32.54
N ARG A 2 2.48 -1.85 -32.72
CA ARG A 2 1.50 -1.36 -31.74
C ARG A 2 0.04 -1.86 -31.97
N LYS A 3 -0.21 -2.71 -32.96
CA LYS A 3 -1.59 -3.07 -33.40
C LYS A 3 -2.18 -4.35 -32.77
N ASN A 4 -1.46 -5.11 -31.96
CA ASN A 4 -1.96 -6.41 -31.47
C ASN A 4 -2.21 -6.51 -29.95
N TYR A 5 -2.06 -5.43 -29.19
CA TYR A 5 -2.24 -5.48 -27.73
C TYR A 5 -3.66 -5.14 -27.25
N ARG A 6 -4.48 -4.47 -28.06
CA ARG A 6 -5.80 -3.96 -27.65
C ARG A 6 -7.00 -4.87 -27.85
N LYS A 7 -6.88 -6.00 -28.53
CA LYS A 7 -8.01 -6.94 -28.71
C LYS A 7 -8.28 -7.90 -27.56
N GLY A 8 -7.48 -7.87 -26.50
CA GLY A 8 -7.60 -8.73 -25.32
C GLY A 8 -8.20 -8.06 -24.08
N ILE A 9 -8.31 -6.74 -24.05
CA ILE A 9 -8.61 -5.99 -22.82
C ILE A 9 -10.08 -6.07 -22.43
N GLY A 10 -11.01 -6.10 -23.36
CA GLY A 10 -12.45 -6.15 -23.07
C GLY A 10 -12.97 -7.43 -22.40
N ARG A 11 -12.19 -8.52 -22.36
CA ARG A 11 -12.57 -9.80 -21.69
C ARG A 11 -11.71 -10.13 -20.47
N TRP A 12 -10.76 -9.26 -20.12
CA TRP A 12 -9.81 -9.49 -19.02
C TRP A 12 -10.04 -8.59 -17.81
N LEU A 13 -10.89 -7.57 -17.92
CA LEU A 13 -11.12 -6.61 -16.85
C LEU A 13 -11.85 -7.17 -15.61
N ALA A 14 -12.56 -8.26 -15.74
CA ALA A 14 -13.16 -8.96 -14.58
C ALA A 14 -12.18 -9.92 -13.85
N GLY A 15 -11.04 -10.22 -14.45
CA GLY A 15 -10.01 -11.11 -13.88
C GLY A 15 -8.70 -10.42 -13.48
N VAL A 16 -8.53 -9.14 -13.76
CA VAL A 16 -7.23 -8.42 -13.66
C VAL A 16 -7.07 -7.66 -12.34
N LEU A 17 -8.14 -7.46 -11.56
CA LEU A 17 -8.01 -6.80 -10.25
C LEU A 17 -7.15 -7.59 -9.24
N VAL A 18 -6.89 -8.87 -9.49
CA VAL A 18 -6.03 -9.72 -8.63
C VAL A 18 -4.58 -9.83 -9.15
N ILE A 19 -4.30 -9.47 -10.42
CA ILE A 19 -2.99 -9.76 -11.04
C ILE A 19 -2.09 -8.53 -11.22
N SER A 20 -2.60 -7.31 -11.14
CA SER A 20 -1.76 -6.10 -11.32
C SER A 20 -0.90 -5.73 -10.11
N MET A 21 -1.04 -6.42 -8.98
CA MET A 21 -0.22 -6.18 -7.78
C MET A 21 1.07 -7.02 -7.69
N THR A 22 1.37 -7.87 -8.66
CA THR A 22 2.52 -8.81 -8.58
C THR A 22 3.66 -8.55 -9.54
N LEU A 23 3.67 -7.48 -10.33
CA LEU A 23 4.71 -7.25 -11.34
C LEU A 23 5.79 -6.23 -10.96
N GLY A 24 5.81 -5.72 -9.73
CA GLY A 24 6.80 -4.75 -9.27
C GLY A 24 8.06 -5.33 -8.61
N GLN A 25 8.15 -6.61 -8.30
CA GLN A 25 9.28 -7.15 -7.53
C GLN A 25 9.73 -8.56 -7.91
N ILE A 26 9.78 -8.93 -9.18
CA ILE A 26 10.50 -10.14 -9.59
C ILE A 26 11.45 -9.82 -10.75
N ALA A 27 12.58 -9.24 -10.40
CA ALA A 27 13.80 -9.37 -11.17
C ALA A 27 14.78 -10.17 -10.32
N GLY A 28 14.91 -11.47 -10.59
CA GLY A 28 16.00 -12.30 -10.11
C GLY A 28 15.62 -13.39 -9.12
N CYS A 29 15.34 -14.58 -9.63
CA CYS A 29 16.04 -15.82 -9.31
C CYS A 29 15.28 -17.03 -9.84
N GLN A 30 15.72 -17.61 -10.93
CA GLN A 30 15.48 -19.03 -11.22
C GLN A 30 16.48 -19.84 -10.39
N VAL A 31 15.98 -20.73 -9.55
CA VAL A 31 16.79 -21.79 -8.96
C VAL A 31 16.12 -23.13 -9.18
N THR A 32 16.87 -23.99 -9.83
CA THR A 32 16.56 -25.40 -10.06
C THR A 32 16.90 -26.24 -8.84
N GLY A 33 15.92 -26.98 -8.36
CA GLY A 33 15.86 -28.32 -7.82
C GLY A 33 16.84 -28.86 -6.78
N GLY A 34 16.28 -29.46 -5.73
CA GLY A 34 16.95 -30.48 -4.91
C GLY A 34 16.34 -30.81 -3.55
N ASP A 35 15.46 -31.76 -3.58
CA ASP A 35 15.14 -32.82 -2.58
C ASP A 35 15.37 -32.70 -1.05
N LYS A 36 14.24 -32.88 -0.33
CA LYS A 36 13.92 -33.72 0.85
C LYS A 36 14.48 -33.40 2.24
N ASN A 37 13.62 -33.15 3.17
CA ASN A 37 13.14 -33.95 4.32
C ASN A 37 12.74 -33.10 5.53
N GLY A 38 11.54 -33.30 5.94
CA GLY A 38 10.76 -33.27 7.11
C GLY A 38 11.35 -32.95 8.49
N GLY A 39 10.60 -32.16 9.23
CA GLY A 39 10.81 -31.99 10.67
C GLY A 39 9.90 -30.92 11.24
N THR A 40 8.73 -31.34 11.73
CA THR A 40 7.85 -30.55 12.59
C THR A 40 8.56 -30.07 13.84
N THR A 41 8.61 -28.78 14.08
CA THR A 41 8.79 -28.22 15.42
C THR A 41 8.03 -26.92 15.59
N SER A 42 7.13 -26.93 16.53
CA SER A 42 6.38 -25.83 17.11
C SER A 42 7.34 -24.74 17.62
N GLY A 43 7.30 -23.56 17.01
CA GLY A 43 8.10 -22.41 17.43
C GLY A 43 7.24 -21.39 18.18
N TYR A 44 7.70 -21.04 19.34
CA TYR A 44 7.10 -20.04 20.24
C TYR A 44 7.29 -18.62 19.70
N LEU A 45 6.20 -17.84 19.76
CA LEU A 45 6.20 -16.40 19.47
C LEU A 45 6.62 -15.64 20.76
N THR A 46 7.58 -14.76 20.64
CA THR A 46 7.97 -13.85 21.72
C THR A 46 7.30 -12.49 21.56
N GLU A 47 6.69 -12.01 22.63
CA GLU A 47 6.10 -10.68 22.77
C GLU A 47 7.19 -9.60 22.87
N GLU A 48 7.03 -8.50 22.14
CA GLU A 48 7.67 -7.25 22.49
C GLU A 48 6.66 -6.23 23.00
N ASN A 49 6.82 -5.94 24.27
CA ASN A 49 6.10 -4.88 25.00
C ASN A 49 7.01 -3.66 25.09
N THR A 50 6.59 -2.52 24.60
CA THR A 50 7.19 -1.25 24.96
C THR A 50 6.15 -0.31 25.56
N ASP A 51 6.18 -0.19 26.87
CA ASP A 51 5.50 0.87 27.63
C ASP A 51 6.46 2.04 27.84
N ARG A 52 6.04 3.27 27.52
CA ARG A 52 5.88 4.38 28.47
C ARG A 52 5.61 5.71 27.77
N ALA A 53 4.45 6.25 28.04
CA ALA A 53 4.14 7.64 27.75
C ALA A 53 3.93 8.39 29.06
N ASP A 54 4.38 9.61 29.11
CA ASP A 54 4.01 10.57 30.17
C ASP A 54 3.08 11.63 29.56
N GLY A 55 2.10 12.02 30.38
CA GLY A 55 0.93 12.74 29.92
C GLY A 55 1.06 14.26 29.94
N SER A 56 0.27 14.90 29.11
CA SER A 56 -0.22 16.26 29.34
C SER A 56 -1.61 16.40 28.73
N GLN A 57 -2.61 16.58 29.58
CA GLN A 57 -3.99 16.88 29.22
C GLN A 57 -4.11 18.33 28.74
N THR A 58 -4.84 18.54 27.65
CA THR A 58 -5.60 19.78 27.46
C THR A 58 -6.96 19.41 26.85
N THR A 59 -7.98 19.64 27.65
CA THR A 59 -9.39 19.47 27.35
C THR A 59 -9.90 20.55 26.44
N THR A 60 -10.55 20.18 25.34
CA THR A 60 -11.58 20.98 24.70
C THR A 60 -12.78 20.07 24.41
N GLU A 61 -13.89 20.37 25.04
CA GLU A 61 -15.17 19.68 24.86
C GLU A 61 -15.75 20.08 23.51
N GLU A 62 -15.86 19.12 22.58
CA GLU A 62 -16.88 19.13 21.53
C GLU A 62 -17.79 17.93 21.80
N THR A 63 -19.03 18.25 22.14
CA THR A 63 -20.12 17.29 22.31
C THR A 63 -20.61 16.84 20.95
N THR A 64 -20.02 15.76 20.43
CA THR A 64 -20.67 14.87 19.48
C THR A 64 -21.40 13.81 20.26
N THR A 65 -22.67 13.60 19.96
CA THR A 65 -23.48 12.51 20.50
C THR A 65 -22.83 11.19 20.05
N GLU A 66 -22.04 10.57 20.95
CA GLU A 66 -21.62 9.18 20.79
C GLU A 66 -22.89 8.31 20.79
N GLU A 67 -23.27 7.79 19.65
CA GLU A 67 -24.09 6.58 19.61
C GLU A 67 -23.30 5.50 20.35
N GLU A 68 -23.92 4.81 21.30
CA GLU A 68 -23.30 3.77 22.11
C GLU A 68 -22.83 2.64 21.17
N ARG A 69 -21.56 2.65 20.76
CA ARG A 69 -20.94 1.56 20.02
C ARG A 69 -21.02 0.29 20.87
N LYS A 70 -21.50 -0.78 20.27
CA LYS A 70 -21.58 -2.08 20.97
C LYS A 70 -20.18 -2.57 21.27
N SER A 71 -19.93 -2.92 22.53
CA SER A 71 -18.65 -3.54 22.92
C SER A 71 -18.74 -5.06 22.76
N ILE A 72 -17.61 -5.70 22.47
CA ILE A 72 -17.48 -7.15 22.46
C ILE A 72 -17.89 -7.69 23.81
N VAL A 73 -18.89 -8.57 23.84
CA VAL A 73 -19.22 -9.34 25.02
C VAL A 73 -18.13 -10.42 25.17
N SER A 74 -17.33 -10.36 26.24
CA SER A 74 -16.21 -11.26 26.50
C SER A 74 -16.71 -12.70 26.80
N GLY A 75 -17.11 -13.42 25.73
CA GLY A 75 -17.50 -14.83 25.79
C GLY A 75 -16.29 -15.77 25.75
N GLU A 76 -16.48 -17.04 26.15
CA GLU A 76 -15.43 -18.08 26.04
C GLU A 76 -14.95 -18.27 24.58
N TYR A 77 -15.83 -18.03 23.61
CA TYR A 77 -15.53 -18.21 22.18
C TYR A 77 -14.53 -17.16 21.66
N TYR A 78 -14.66 -15.91 22.05
CA TYR A 78 -13.67 -14.87 21.72
C TYR A 78 -12.28 -15.21 22.25
N LYS A 79 -12.18 -15.85 23.40
CA LYS A 79 -10.89 -16.30 23.94
C LYS A 79 -10.24 -17.40 23.10
N GLN A 80 -11.06 -18.25 22.45
CA GLN A 80 -10.57 -19.30 21.56
C GLN A 80 -10.21 -18.77 20.17
N ALA A 81 -10.96 -17.77 19.68
CA ALA A 81 -10.76 -17.14 18.38
C ALA A 81 -9.60 -16.12 18.39
N LYS A 82 -9.09 -15.74 19.56
CA LYS A 82 -8.05 -14.74 19.72
C LYS A 82 -6.73 -15.20 19.11
N VAL A 83 -6.17 -14.38 18.21
CA VAL A 83 -4.86 -14.65 17.62
C VAL A 83 -3.78 -14.48 18.68
N SER A 84 -2.88 -15.44 18.77
CA SER A 84 -1.77 -15.42 19.74
C SER A 84 -0.88 -14.20 19.51
N GLY A 85 -0.49 -13.53 20.59
CA GLY A 85 0.32 -12.30 20.53
C GLY A 85 -0.48 -11.02 20.27
N HIS A 86 -1.79 -11.08 20.00
CA HIS A 86 -2.63 -9.91 19.77
C HIS A 86 -3.71 -9.76 20.84
N THR A 87 -4.01 -8.53 21.23
CA THR A 87 -5.07 -8.23 22.22
C THR A 87 -6.43 -8.07 21.57
N ASN A 88 -6.48 -7.64 20.32
CA ASN A 88 -7.66 -7.17 19.61
C ASN A 88 -7.82 -7.77 18.20
N LEU A 89 -7.14 -8.87 17.90
CA LEU A 89 -7.27 -9.60 16.64
C LEU A 89 -7.85 -10.98 16.88
N TYR A 90 -8.83 -11.36 16.08
CA TYR A 90 -9.56 -12.61 16.18
C TYR A 90 -9.59 -13.30 14.84
N GLN A 91 -9.40 -14.61 14.82
CA GLN A 91 -9.54 -15.46 13.64
C GLN A 91 -10.93 -16.11 13.66
N LEU A 92 -11.66 -16.00 12.57
CA LEU A 92 -12.97 -16.58 12.42
C LEU A 92 -12.85 -18.08 12.09
N ASP A 93 -13.50 -18.94 12.88
CA ASP A 93 -13.62 -20.36 12.59
C ASP A 93 -14.78 -20.60 11.61
N MET A 94 -14.46 -20.73 10.34
CA MET A 94 -15.45 -20.97 9.27
C MET A 94 -16.00 -22.42 9.28
N LYS A 95 -15.45 -23.33 10.10
CA LYS A 95 -15.84 -24.74 10.24
C LYS A 95 -15.88 -25.51 8.92
N VAL A 96 -14.97 -25.21 8.04
CA VAL A 96 -14.81 -25.91 6.77
C VAL A 96 -13.65 -26.90 6.90
N GLU A 97 -13.92 -28.19 6.66
CA GLU A 97 -12.93 -29.29 6.81
C GLU A 97 -12.12 -29.56 5.53
N GLU A 98 -12.33 -28.79 4.46
CA GLU A 98 -11.71 -29.02 3.15
C GLU A 98 -10.62 -27.99 2.84
N ASP A 99 -9.58 -28.43 2.12
CA ASP A 99 -8.40 -27.62 1.79
C ASP A 99 -8.61 -26.62 0.62
N ASN A 100 -9.78 -26.63 -0.03
CA ASN A 100 -10.08 -25.80 -1.20
C ASN A 100 -11.20 -24.79 -0.90
N ILE A 101 -10.92 -23.86 0.01
CA ILE A 101 -11.81 -22.73 0.30
C ILE A 101 -11.34 -21.53 -0.52
N TYR A 102 -12.26 -20.72 -1.01
CA TYR A 102 -11.98 -19.39 -1.51
C TYR A 102 -13.10 -18.43 -1.07
N ILE A 103 -12.69 -17.22 -0.66
CA ILE A 103 -13.60 -16.19 -0.17
C ILE A 103 -13.88 -15.26 -1.33
N ASN A 104 -15.15 -15.17 -1.72
CA ASN A 104 -15.57 -14.36 -2.86
C ASN A 104 -15.84 -12.90 -2.44
N LYS A 105 -16.55 -12.73 -1.31
CA LYS A 105 -16.97 -11.41 -0.85
C LYS A 105 -17.22 -11.40 0.65
N MET A 106 -16.85 -10.30 1.28
CA MET A 106 -17.23 -10.00 2.67
C MET A 106 -18.00 -8.68 2.70
N PHE A 107 -18.96 -8.56 3.62
CA PHE A 107 -19.78 -7.36 3.78
C PHE A 107 -20.33 -7.25 5.19
N ALA A 108 -20.56 -6.01 5.63
CA ALA A 108 -21.25 -5.75 6.88
C ALA A 108 -22.75 -6.08 6.75
N PHE A 109 -23.33 -6.64 7.82
CA PHE A 109 -24.74 -6.99 7.84
C PHE A 109 -25.31 -6.87 9.27
N GLY A 110 -25.71 -5.68 9.66
CA GLY A 110 -26.17 -5.38 11.00
C GLY A 110 -25.16 -5.78 12.07
N ASP A 111 -25.54 -6.75 12.90
CA ASP A 111 -24.70 -7.32 13.96
C ASP A 111 -23.83 -8.52 13.48
N ALA A 112 -23.72 -8.72 12.17
CA ALA A 112 -23.02 -9.87 11.59
C ALA A 112 -22.03 -9.47 10.49
N LEU A 113 -21.06 -10.35 10.24
CA LEU A 113 -20.23 -10.37 9.03
C LEU A 113 -20.85 -11.36 8.04
N GLY A 114 -21.21 -10.88 6.86
CA GLY A 114 -21.62 -11.69 5.74
C GLY A 114 -20.39 -12.14 4.94
N ILE A 115 -20.37 -13.44 4.55
CA ILE A 115 -19.29 -14.01 3.77
C ILE A 115 -19.89 -14.89 2.67
N GLN A 116 -19.58 -14.57 1.41
CA GLN A 116 -19.78 -15.47 0.29
C GLN A 116 -18.48 -16.23 0.06
N TYR A 117 -18.54 -17.56 0.06
CA TYR A 117 -17.36 -18.40 -0.12
C TYR A 117 -17.71 -19.69 -0.87
N GLY A 118 -16.70 -20.27 -1.47
CA GLY A 118 -16.80 -21.57 -2.14
C GLY A 118 -15.95 -22.63 -1.46
N VAL A 119 -16.41 -23.88 -1.54
CA VAL A 119 -15.71 -25.07 -1.04
C VAL A 119 -15.82 -26.17 -2.10
N GLY A 120 -14.71 -26.50 -2.74
CA GLY A 120 -14.74 -27.45 -3.85
C GLY A 120 -15.63 -26.97 -5.01
N GLU A 121 -16.75 -27.64 -5.26
CA GLU A 121 -17.73 -27.29 -6.30
C GLU A 121 -18.98 -26.58 -5.72
N ASP A 122 -19.06 -26.41 -4.41
CA ASP A 122 -20.23 -25.85 -3.73
C ASP A 122 -19.97 -24.40 -3.32
N GLY A 123 -20.99 -23.53 -3.40
CA GLY A 123 -20.98 -22.15 -2.95
C GLY A 123 -21.91 -21.93 -1.77
N TYR A 124 -21.52 -21.00 -0.89
CA TYR A 124 -22.23 -20.69 0.33
C TYR A 124 -22.27 -19.18 0.58
N LEU A 125 -23.37 -18.73 1.14
CA LEU A 125 -23.52 -17.42 1.75
C LEU A 125 -23.81 -17.64 3.23
N ALA A 126 -22.94 -17.12 4.11
CA ALA A 126 -23.06 -17.28 5.55
C ALA A 126 -23.01 -15.96 6.30
N LEU A 127 -23.70 -15.90 7.44
CA LEU A 127 -23.65 -14.83 8.40
C LEU A 127 -22.98 -15.31 9.68
N TYR A 128 -22.03 -14.52 10.19
CA TYR A 128 -21.35 -14.75 11.45
C TYR A 128 -21.69 -13.62 12.43
N ASP A 129 -22.28 -13.96 13.56
CA ASP A 129 -22.62 -13.00 14.60
C ASP A 129 -21.34 -12.38 15.19
N LEU A 130 -21.24 -11.04 15.16
CA LEU A 130 -20.05 -10.36 15.66
C LEU A 130 -20.03 -10.25 17.20
N ALA A 131 -21.11 -10.55 17.89
CA ALA A 131 -21.10 -10.60 19.34
C ALA A 131 -20.38 -11.84 19.89
N ASP A 132 -20.37 -12.97 19.15
CA ASP A 132 -19.76 -14.21 19.61
C ASP A 132 -18.97 -14.98 18.54
N LEU A 133 -18.83 -14.43 17.34
CA LEU A 133 -18.13 -14.99 16.16
C LEU A 133 -18.67 -16.36 15.69
N ARG A 134 -19.92 -16.68 16.00
CA ARG A 134 -20.54 -17.94 15.57
C ARG A 134 -21.32 -17.75 14.28
N GLN A 135 -21.32 -18.81 13.50
CA GLN A 135 -22.20 -18.88 12.34
C GLN A 135 -23.66 -18.80 12.76
N LYS A 136 -24.36 -17.74 12.30
CA LYS A 136 -25.76 -17.43 12.60
C LYS A 136 -26.70 -18.05 11.57
N ALA A 137 -26.31 -18.00 10.30
CA ALA A 137 -27.07 -18.55 9.19
C ALA A 137 -26.13 -18.97 8.07
N VAL A 138 -26.58 -19.88 7.22
CA VAL A 138 -25.90 -20.28 5.99
C VAL A 138 -26.89 -20.80 4.97
N VAL A 139 -26.71 -20.41 3.70
CA VAL A 139 -27.48 -20.93 2.56
C VAL A 139 -26.51 -21.30 1.44
N SER A 140 -26.93 -22.28 0.61
CA SER A 140 -26.20 -22.60 -0.61
C SER A 140 -26.45 -21.55 -1.68
N CYS A 141 -25.41 -21.18 -2.42
CA CYS A 141 -25.49 -20.27 -3.55
C CYS A 141 -24.57 -20.76 -4.69
N PRO A 142 -24.62 -20.16 -5.89
CA PRO A 142 -23.62 -20.47 -6.91
C PRO A 142 -22.21 -20.23 -6.39
N LYS A 143 -21.30 -21.09 -6.80
CA LYS A 143 -19.97 -21.33 -6.23
C LYS A 143 -19.04 -20.11 -6.17
N ASP A 144 -19.09 -19.24 -7.18
CA ASP A 144 -18.08 -18.19 -7.35
C ASP A 144 -18.68 -16.88 -7.90
N THR A 145 -17.87 -15.82 -7.94
CA THR A 145 -18.26 -14.51 -8.47
C THR A 145 -18.56 -14.50 -9.97
N TYR A 146 -18.14 -15.52 -10.71
CA TYR A 146 -18.53 -15.68 -12.11
C TYR A 146 -19.98 -16.17 -12.25
N ALA A 147 -20.47 -16.93 -11.27
CA ALA A 147 -21.80 -17.50 -11.26
C ALA A 147 -22.81 -16.68 -10.44
N SER A 148 -22.35 -15.92 -9.46
CA SER A 148 -23.23 -15.09 -8.61
C SER A 148 -22.50 -13.88 -8.02
N ASP A 149 -23.28 -12.89 -7.57
CA ASP A 149 -22.80 -11.77 -6.77
C ASP A 149 -23.76 -11.46 -5.63
N VAL A 150 -23.27 -10.82 -4.56
CA VAL A 150 -24.03 -10.54 -3.35
C VAL A 150 -24.00 -9.04 -3.05
N PHE A 151 -25.16 -8.49 -2.75
CA PHE A 151 -25.35 -7.10 -2.35
C PHE A 151 -26.04 -7.05 -1.00
N SER A 152 -25.64 -6.13 -0.15
CA SER A 152 -26.20 -5.93 1.20
C SER A 152 -26.52 -4.46 1.39
N ASN A 153 -27.62 -4.17 2.10
CA ASN A 153 -27.89 -2.82 2.57
C ASN A 153 -27.13 -2.47 3.88
N GLY A 154 -26.27 -3.39 4.33
CA GLY A 154 -25.49 -3.23 5.56
C GLY A 154 -26.29 -3.50 6.85
N THR A 155 -27.60 -3.75 6.78
CA THR A 155 -28.47 -3.87 7.97
C THR A 155 -29.17 -5.21 8.08
N ASP A 156 -30.13 -5.51 7.20
CA ASP A 156 -31.05 -6.62 7.39
C ASP A 156 -31.50 -7.33 6.10
N GLU A 157 -31.08 -6.85 4.93
CA GLU A 157 -31.39 -7.44 3.64
C GLU A 157 -30.15 -7.76 2.82
N VAL A 158 -30.21 -8.87 2.10
CA VAL A 158 -29.20 -9.31 1.13
C VAL A 158 -29.90 -9.69 -0.17
N ILE A 159 -29.37 -9.25 -1.28
CA ILE A 159 -29.75 -9.69 -2.63
C ILE A 159 -28.59 -10.52 -3.20
N LEU A 160 -28.89 -11.74 -3.59
CA LEU A 160 -28.00 -12.58 -4.41
C LEU A 160 -28.44 -12.46 -5.87
N TYR A 161 -27.54 -12.10 -6.74
CA TYR A 161 -27.73 -12.19 -8.19
C TYR A 161 -27.17 -13.52 -8.68
N ASP A 162 -28.06 -14.46 -9.08
CA ASP A 162 -27.70 -15.70 -9.77
C ASP A 162 -27.59 -15.44 -11.27
N LYS A 163 -26.38 -15.35 -11.78
CA LYS A 163 -26.09 -15.06 -13.19
C LYS A 163 -26.55 -16.20 -14.12
N GLY A 164 -26.47 -17.43 -13.65
CA GLY A 164 -26.83 -18.63 -14.42
C GLY A 164 -28.34 -18.69 -14.71
N ASN A 165 -29.14 -18.37 -13.70
CA ASN A 165 -30.60 -18.36 -13.82
C ASN A 165 -31.16 -16.97 -14.19
N LYS A 166 -30.34 -15.90 -14.15
CA LYS A 166 -30.74 -14.49 -14.32
C LYS A 166 -31.82 -14.09 -13.32
N GLU A 167 -31.56 -14.37 -12.06
CA GLU A 167 -32.52 -14.14 -10.98
C GLU A 167 -31.87 -13.33 -9.86
N LEU A 168 -32.64 -12.41 -9.30
CA LEU A 168 -32.32 -11.72 -8.05
C LEU A 168 -33.06 -12.44 -6.93
N ILE A 169 -32.35 -12.91 -5.92
CA ILE A 169 -32.91 -13.66 -4.80
C ILE A 169 -32.73 -12.80 -3.54
N ARG A 170 -33.85 -12.41 -2.95
CA ARG A 170 -33.88 -11.61 -1.71
C ARG A 170 -33.87 -12.55 -0.50
N TYR A 171 -32.99 -12.22 0.45
CA TYR A 171 -32.91 -12.87 1.75
C TYR A 171 -33.06 -11.85 2.86
N GLY A 172 -33.78 -12.23 3.92
CA GLY A 172 -33.93 -11.45 5.14
C GLY A 172 -32.79 -11.66 6.13
N ALA A 173 -32.95 -11.13 7.34
CA ALA A 173 -31.91 -11.04 8.39
C ALA A 173 -31.30 -12.39 8.85
N LEU A 174 -31.95 -13.51 8.57
CA LEU A 174 -31.45 -14.88 8.87
C LEU A 174 -31.20 -15.71 7.61
N LEU A 175 -30.98 -15.05 6.47
CA LEU A 175 -30.87 -15.67 5.15
C LEU A 175 -32.06 -16.56 4.79
N ASP A 176 -33.24 -16.24 5.31
CA ASP A 176 -34.49 -16.83 4.86
C ASP A 176 -34.88 -16.24 3.51
N GLN A 177 -35.03 -17.12 2.53
CA GLN A 177 -35.40 -16.70 1.19
C GLN A 177 -36.80 -16.12 1.16
N GLU A 178 -36.92 -14.84 0.80
CA GLU A 178 -38.21 -14.13 0.76
C GLU A 178 -38.81 -14.12 -0.64
N THR A 179 -38.02 -13.77 -1.65
CA THR A 179 -38.51 -13.55 -3.01
C THR A 179 -37.48 -13.94 -4.05
N VAL A 180 -37.94 -14.48 -5.18
CA VAL A 180 -37.15 -14.68 -6.40
C VAL A 180 -37.71 -13.78 -7.48
N MET A 181 -36.85 -12.97 -8.09
CA MET A 181 -37.20 -11.95 -9.07
C MET A 181 -36.42 -12.21 -10.37
N PRO A 182 -37.06 -12.74 -11.42
CA PRO A 182 -36.39 -13.01 -12.69
C PRO A 182 -36.14 -11.72 -13.47
N ILE A 183 -34.99 -11.63 -14.14
CA ILE A 183 -34.64 -10.57 -15.08
C ILE A 183 -35.11 -11.01 -16.47
N GLU A 184 -36.09 -10.29 -17.03
CA GLU A 184 -36.78 -10.73 -18.25
C GLU A 184 -36.28 -10.02 -19.52
N LYS A 185 -35.77 -8.76 -19.41
CA LYS A 185 -35.43 -7.95 -20.59
C LYS A 185 -34.10 -8.24 -21.24
N GLY A 186 -33.29 -9.12 -20.67
CA GLY A 186 -32.02 -9.48 -21.31
C GLY A 186 -31.06 -10.24 -20.41
N THR A 187 -29.78 -10.16 -20.76
CA THR A 187 -28.70 -10.74 -19.98
C THR A 187 -27.83 -9.61 -19.46
N PRO A 188 -27.75 -9.38 -18.15
CA PRO A 188 -26.83 -8.40 -17.58
C PRO A 188 -25.37 -8.72 -17.94
N ASP A 189 -24.67 -7.76 -18.53
CA ASP A 189 -23.25 -7.83 -18.86
C ASP A 189 -22.41 -7.14 -17.77
N SER A 190 -22.72 -5.89 -17.45
CA SER A 190 -22.28 -5.22 -16.22
C SER A 190 -23.47 -4.76 -15.39
N TYR A 191 -23.31 -4.69 -14.09
CA TYR A 191 -24.43 -4.39 -13.19
C TYR A 191 -23.97 -3.73 -11.89
N LEU A 192 -24.89 -2.99 -11.28
CA LEU A 192 -24.75 -2.33 -10.00
C LEU A 192 -26.05 -2.48 -9.19
N MET A 193 -25.91 -2.40 -7.88
CA MET A 193 -27.04 -2.36 -6.96
C MET A 193 -27.05 -1.02 -6.21
N SER A 194 -28.21 -0.39 -6.08
CA SER A 194 -28.35 0.75 -5.16
C SER A 194 -28.07 0.30 -3.72
N LYS A 195 -27.50 1.18 -2.90
CA LYS A 195 -27.13 0.86 -1.51
C LYS A 195 -28.33 0.45 -0.66
N ASP A 196 -29.50 1.05 -0.91
CA ASP A 196 -30.75 0.73 -0.25
C ASP A 196 -31.46 -0.52 -0.79
N LEU A 197 -30.83 -1.24 -1.74
CA LEU A 197 -31.36 -2.42 -2.42
C LEU A 197 -32.73 -2.20 -3.08
N THR A 198 -32.98 -1.01 -3.64
CA THR A 198 -34.22 -0.70 -4.34
C THR A 198 -34.12 -0.78 -5.85
N GLY A 199 -32.93 -0.54 -6.42
CA GLY A 199 -32.66 -0.57 -7.85
C GLY A 199 -31.49 -1.49 -8.20
N PHE A 200 -31.67 -2.37 -9.18
CA PHE A 200 -30.60 -3.14 -9.82
C PHE A 200 -30.42 -2.61 -11.23
N PHE A 201 -29.31 -1.96 -11.48
CA PHE A 201 -28.94 -1.39 -12.77
C PHE A 201 -28.07 -2.35 -13.54
N TYR A 202 -28.31 -2.53 -14.83
CA TYR A 202 -27.49 -3.40 -15.66
C TYR A 202 -27.43 -2.94 -17.11
N THR A 203 -26.30 -3.22 -17.76
CA THR A 203 -26.19 -3.17 -19.22
C THR A 203 -26.64 -4.49 -19.80
N ASN A 204 -27.51 -4.43 -20.79
CA ASN A 204 -27.99 -5.64 -21.44
C ASN A 204 -27.02 -6.05 -22.57
N ALA A 205 -26.49 -7.26 -22.50
CA ALA A 205 -25.56 -7.82 -23.48
C ALA A 205 -26.12 -7.90 -24.91
N GLU A 206 -27.45 -7.89 -25.10
CA GLU A 206 -28.10 -8.08 -26.40
C GLU A 206 -28.20 -6.77 -27.19
N ASP A 207 -28.46 -5.64 -26.52
CA ASP A 207 -28.73 -4.36 -27.16
C ASP A 207 -27.83 -3.21 -26.65
N GLY A 208 -27.03 -3.45 -25.58
CA GLY A 208 -26.15 -2.46 -24.97
C GLY A 208 -26.88 -1.35 -24.21
N GLN A 209 -28.20 -1.49 -23.99
CA GLN A 209 -28.98 -0.52 -23.25
C GLN A 209 -28.80 -0.71 -21.75
N ILE A 210 -28.98 0.37 -21.00
CA ILE A 210 -28.97 0.35 -19.54
C ILE A 210 -30.39 0.22 -19.04
N TYR A 211 -30.65 -0.77 -18.22
CA TYR A 211 -31.92 -1.02 -17.57
C TYR A 211 -31.82 -0.88 -16.06
N GLU A 212 -32.90 -0.45 -15.46
CA GLU A 212 -33.15 -0.52 -14.03
C GLU A 212 -34.21 -1.61 -13.79
N TYR A 213 -33.94 -2.52 -12.88
CA TYR A 213 -34.94 -3.38 -12.27
C TYR A 213 -35.31 -2.78 -10.91
N ASP A 214 -36.51 -2.20 -10.79
CA ASP A 214 -37.05 -1.71 -9.52
C ASP A 214 -37.46 -2.91 -8.65
N LEU A 215 -36.70 -3.17 -7.56
CA LEU A 215 -36.92 -4.29 -6.68
C LEU A 215 -38.18 -4.18 -5.81
N ARG A 216 -38.85 -3.04 -5.78
CA ARG A 216 -40.09 -2.84 -5.04
C ARG A 216 -41.30 -3.18 -5.92
N SER A 217 -41.31 -2.74 -7.16
CA SER A 217 -42.41 -2.98 -8.10
C SER A 217 -42.23 -4.24 -8.94
N GLY A 218 -40.99 -4.70 -9.14
CA GLY A 218 -40.63 -5.77 -10.06
C GLY A 218 -40.70 -5.32 -11.53
N GLU A 219 -40.71 -4.02 -11.79
CA GLU A 219 -40.74 -3.48 -13.15
C GLU A 219 -39.31 -3.21 -13.66
N GLU A 220 -39.10 -3.50 -14.94
CA GLU A 220 -37.86 -3.16 -15.63
C GLU A 220 -38.08 -1.99 -16.57
N SER A 221 -37.30 -0.93 -16.43
CA SER A 221 -37.33 0.25 -17.27
C SER A 221 -35.97 0.57 -17.88
N GLU A 222 -35.98 1.12 -19.08
CA GLU A 222 -34.77 1.64 -19.72
C GLU A 222 -34.37 2.96 -19.05
N VAL A 223 -33.10 3.07 -18.66
CA VAL A 223 -32.49 4.30 -18.12
C VAL A 223 -31.43 4.80 -19.07
N CYS A 224 -31.28 6.10 -19.18
CA CYS A 224 -30.27 6.77 -20.01
C CYS A 224 -30.28 6.36 -21.50
N PRO A 225 -31.44 6.43 -22.21
CA PRO A 225 -31.57 5.89 -23.56
C PRO A 225 -30.65 6.57 -24.61
N ALA A 226 -30.13 7.73 -24.32
CA ALA A 226 -29.27 8.48 -25.24
C ALA A 226 -27.83 7.93 -25.36
N TYR A 227 -27.45 6.97 -24.54
CA TYR A 227 -26.06 6.49 -24.49
C TYR A 227 -25.79 5.23 -25.30
N SER A 228 -26.80 4.46 -25.52
CA SER A 228 -26.70 3.26 -26.31
C SER A 228 -26.58 3.62 -27.80
N GLY A 229 -25.38 3.45 -28.36
CA GLY A 229 -25.11 3.60 -29.78
C GLY A 229 -24.52 2.32 -30.37
N GLU A 230 -24.89 2.01 -31.63
CA GLU A 230 -24.21 0.95 -32.37
C GLU A 230 -22.69 1.13 -32.29
N GLY A 231 -21.96 0.14 -31.75
CA GLY A 231 -20.50 0.13 -31.69
C GLY A 231 -19.89 0.67 -30.40
N LYS A 232 -20.67 0.89 -29.34
CA LYS A 232 -20.17 1.22 -28.00
C LYS A 232 -20.36 0.03 -27.04
N ASP A 233 -19.28 -0.34 -26.37
CA ASP A 233 -19.33 -1.32 -25.27
C ASP A 233 -19.44 -0.53 -23.96
N THR A 234 -20.56 -0.68 -23.27
CA THR A 234 -20.90 0.10 -22.08
C THR A 234 -20.73 -0.74 -20.83
N THR A 235 -20.06 -0.18 -19.82
CA THR A 235 -19.84 -0.82 -18.51
C THR A 235 -20.30 0.13 -17.41
N LEU A 236 -21.08 -0.37 -16.46
CA LEU A 236 -21.44 0.34 -15.25
C LEU A 236 -20.30 0.24 -14.25
N LEU A 237 -19.81 1.40 -13.79
CA LEU A 237 -18.67 1.46 -12.87
C LEU A 237 -19.08 1.74 -11.44
N GLY A 238 -20.17 2.46 -11.22
CA GLY A 238 -20.62 2.83 -9.89
C GLY A 238 -21.93 3.59 -9.87
N TYR A 239 -22.46 3.77 -8.67
CA TYR A 239 -23.69 4.48 -8.36
C TYR A 239 -23.46 5.46 -7.23
N ALA A 240 -24.03 6.64 -7.31
CA ALA A 240 -24.06 7.64 -6.25
C ALA A 240 -25.49 8.02 -5.90
N GLU A 241 -25.76 8.29 -4.63
CA GLU A 241 -27.11 8.50 -4.11
C GLU A 241 -27.55 9.98 -4.12
N GLU A 242 -26.63 10.93 -3.90
CA GLU A 242 -26.96 12.35 -3.78
C GLU A 242 -26.00 13.25 -4.59
N PRO A 243 -26.36 13.75 -5.77
CA PRO A 243 -27.57 13.40 -6.52
C PRO A 243 -27.47 11.98 -7.09
N GLU A 244 -28.62 11.34 -7.28
CA GLU A 244 -28.68 9.99 -7.80
C GLU A 244 -28.21 9.91 -9.26
N TYR A 245 -27.08 9.25 -9.49
CA TYR A 245 -26.53 9.05 -10.83
C TYR A 245 -25.71 7.77 -10.97
N LEU A 246 -25.61 7.29 -12.22
CA LEU A 246 -24.74 6.19 -12.62
C LEU A 246 -23.44 6.71 -13.21
N VAL A 247 -22.33 6.10 -12.83
CA VAL A 247 -21.05 6.29 -13.51
C VAL A 247 -20.88 5.18 -14.55
N VAL A 248 -20.78 5.59 -15.80
CA VAL A 248 -20.78 4.69 -16.94
C VAL A 248 -19.51 4.93 -17.76
N SER A 249 -18.80 3.85 -18.04
CA SER A 249 -17.71 3.82 -19.03
C SER A 249 -18.26 3.29 -20.34
N ALA A 250 -17.88 3.91 -21.45
CA ALA A 250 -18.19 3.39 -22.78
C ALA A 250 -16.95 3.40 -23.65
N TYR A 251 -16.63 2.25 -24.22
CA TYR A 251 -15.60 2.15 -25.22
C TYR A 251 -16.19 2.41 -26.62
N ASP A 252 -15.77 3.50 -27.28
CA ASP A 252 -16.13 3.80 -28.66
C ASP A 252 -15.21 3.03 -29.61
N ASN A 253 -15.74 1.97 -30.20
CA ASN A 253 -15.02 1.13 -31.16
C ASN A 253 -14.60 1.89 -32.44
N THR A 254 -15.23 3.02 -32.72
CA THR A 254 -14.92 3.83 -33.92
C THR A 254 -13.81 4.84 -33.63
N ALA A 255 -13.89 5.51 -32.48
CA ALA A 255 -12.89 6.48 -32.06
C ALA A 255 -11.69 5.83 -31.35
N GLU A 256 -11.78 4.54 -31.02
CA GLU A 256 -10.79 3.76 -30.24
C GLU A 256 -10.45 4.45 -28.89
N ARG A 257 -11.46 5.02 -28.22
CA ARG A 257 -11.28 5.72 -26.94
C ARG A 257 -12.33 5.29 -25.91
N VAL A 258 -11.98 5.42 -24.64
CA VAL A 258 -12.92 5.29 -23.50
C VAL A 258 -13.54 6.66 -23.22
N GLU A 259 -14.83 6.69 -23.01
CA GLU A 259 -15.56 7.84 -22.50
C GLU A 259 -16.18 7.44 -21.14
N VAL A 260 -15.96 8.22 -20.10
CA VAL A 260 -16.63 8.04 -18.81
C VAL A 260 -17.62 9.16 -18.60
N ARG A 261 -18.85 8.82 -18.22
CA ARG A 261 -19.94 9.77 -18.02
C ARG A 261 -20.73 9.46 -16.77
N CYS A 262 -21.23 10.51 -16.15
CA CYS A 262 -22.22 10.41 -15.08
C CYS A 262 -23.60 10.67 -15.67
N TYR A 263 -24.52 9.75 -15.46
CA TYR A 263 -25.91 9.85 -15.89
C TYR A 263 -26.81 10.00 -14.69
N SER A 264 -27.67 11.01 -14.70
CA SER A 264 -28.82 11.00 -13.80
C SER A 264 -29.70 9.77 -14.10
N VAL A 265 -30.13 9.07 -13.06
CA VAL A 265 -31.05 7.93 -13.18
C VAL A 265 -32.37 8.36 -13.82
N THR A 266 -32.74 9.62 -13.68
CA THR A 266 -33.92 10.23 -14.35
C THR A 266 -33.69 10.58 -15.82
N GLY A 267 -32.44 10.46 -16.32
CA GLY A 267 -32.10 10.63 -17.74
C GLY A 267 -32.01 12.09 -18.22
N GLU A 268 -32.07 13.08 -17.33
CA GLU A 268 -32.17 14.50 -17.75
C GLU A 268 -30.82 15.23 -17.80
N ASP A 269 -29.79 14.80 -17.04
CA ASP A 269 -28.51 15.51 -17.00
C ASP A 269 -27.35 14.56 -17.26
N ILE A 270 -26.63 14.75 -18.38
CA ILE A 270 -25.39 14.06 -18.69
C ILE A 270 -24.23 14.99 -18.30
N LYS A 271 -23.43 14.58 -17.34
CA LYS A 271 -22.18 15.24 -16.99
C LYS A 271 -21.02 14.42 -17.53
N GLU A 272 -20.22 15.02 -18.40
CA GLU A 272 -18.96 14.43 -18.83
C GLU A 272 -17.92 14.60 -17.70
N THR A 273 -17.27 13.51 -17.29
CA THR A 273 -16.28 13.53 -16.18
C THR A 273 -14.88 13.91 -16.65
N GLY A 274 -14.65 14.08 -17.96
CA GLY A 274 -13.34 14.30 -18.55
C GLY A 274 -12.75 13.03 -19.17
N ASP A 275 -11.49 13.09 -19.60
CA ASP A 275 -10.80 12.01 -20.33
C ASP A 275 -10.18 10.94 -19.38
N TYR A 276 -10.82 10.65 -18.24
CA TYR A 276 -10.27 9.76 -17.22
C TYR A 276 -10.90 8.37 -17.29
N ASP A 277 -10.07 7.34 -17.25
CA ASP A 277 -10.48 5.94 -17.20
C ASP A 277 -10.77 5.55 -15.74
N ILE A 278 -11.99 5.75 -15.27
CA ILE A 278 -12.44 5.22 -13.97
C ILE A 278 -12.59 3.71 -14.09
N VAL A 279 -11.91 2.96 -13.22
CA VAL A 279 -11.97 1.49 -13.18
C VAL A 279 -12.83 0.97 -12.04
N GLN A 280 -13.02 1.77 -10.99
CA GLN A 280 -13.88 1.47 -9.85
C GLN A 280 -14.44 2.78 -9.31
N PHE A 281 -15.69 2.75 -8.87
CA PHE A 281 -16.35 3.90 -8.22
C PHE A 281 -17.24 3.40 -7.08
N GLU A 282 -17.17 4.08 -5.96
CA GLU A 282 -18.02 3.84 -4.81
C GLU A 282 -18.49 5.20 -4.26
N GLY A 283 -19.78 5.41 -4.17
CA GLY A 283 -20.39 6.65 -3.70
C GLY A 283 -21.20 6.43 -2.42
N SER A 284 -21.22 7.43 -1.54
CA SER A 284 -22.11 7.49 -0.37
C SER A 284 -22.43 8.94 -0.05
N GLY A 285 -23.71 9.28 -0.10
CA GLY A 285 -24.15 10.68 0.02
C GLY A 285 -23.55 11.53 -1.10
N ASP A 286 -22.95 12.65 -0.71
CA ASP A 286 -22.25 13.56 -1.62
C ASP A 286 -20.76 13.23 -1.82
N LYS A 287 -20.26 12.17 -1.19
CA LYS A 287 -18.85 11.74 -1.27
C LYS A 287 -18.68 10.55 -2.19
N TYR A 288 -17.49 10.44 -2.77
CA TYR A 288 -17.13 9.27 -3.56
C TYR A 288 -15.65 8.91 -3.41
N TYR A 289 -15.38 7.65 -3.63
CA TYR A 289 -14.07 7.09 -3.82
C TYR A 289 -13.99 6.45 -5.21
N ALA A 290 -12.91 6.68 -5.93
CA ALA A 290 -12.72 6.10 -7.25
C ALA A 290 -11.28 5.62 -7.45
N SER A 291 -11.13 4.55 -8.22
CA SER A 291 -9.86 4.14 -8.79
C SER A 291 -9.82 4.63 -10.23
N VAL A 292 -8.82 5.42 -10.58
CA VAL A 292 -8.70 6.08 -11.89
C VAL A 292 -7.39 5.69 -12.54
N TYR A 293 -7.44 5.24 -13.79
CA TYR A 293 -6.28 4.90 -14.58
C TYR A 293 -5.79 6.12 -15.38
N ALA A 294 -4.57 6.53 -15.16
CA ALA A 294 -3.90 7.59 -15.90
C ALA A 294 -2.39 7.31 -15.95
N ASP A 295 -1.72 7.70 -17.03
CA ASP A 295 -0.26 7.57 -17.19
C ASP A 295 0.32 6.17 -16.87
N ASP A 296 -0.41 5.11 -17.29
CA ASP A 296 -0.08 3.71 -17.04
C ASP A 296 -0.11 3.29 -15.54
N GLN A 297 -0.75 4.08 -14.69
CA GLN A 297 -0.92 3.82 -13.25
C GLN A 297 -2.38 3.95 -12.80
N VAL A 298 -2.70 3.33 -11.66
CA VAL A 298 -4.01 3.46 -11.01
C VAL A 298 -3.86 4.38 -9.80
N TYR A 299 -4.62 5.47 -9.81
CA TYR A 299 -4.68 6.43 -8.72
C TYR A 299 -5.96 6.24 -7.93
N GLN A 300 -5.85 6.40 -6.62
CA GLN A 300 -6.97 6.39 -5.71
C GLN A 300 -7.44 7.84 -5.50
N VAL A 301 -8.71 8.09 -5.71
CA VAL A 301 -9.27 9.44 -5.70
C VAL A 301 -10.44 9.51 -4.73
N TYR A 302 -10.47 10.56 -3.94
CA TYR A 302 -11.57 10.87 -3.05
C TYR A 302 -12.09 12.27 -3.35
N GLY A 303 -13.41 12.43 -3.45
CA GLY A 303 -14.03 13.68 -3.84
C GLY A 303 -15.45 13.83 -3.35
N GLU A 304 -16.02 15.00 -3.66
CA GLU A 304 -17.44 15.32 -3.45
C GLU A 304 -18.14 15.51 -4.79
N THR A 305 -19.37 15.04 -4.89
CA THR A 305 -20.20 15.18 -6.11
C THR A 305 -20.59 16.62 -6.36
N SER A 306 -20.51 17.49 -5.34
CA SER A 306 -20.88 18.91 -5.38
C SER A 306 -19.92 19.81 -6.18
N GLY A 307 -18.75 19.29 -6.62
CA GLY A 307 -17.97 19.93 -7.67
C GLY A 307 -16.66 20.60 -7.27
N GLU A 308 -16.09 20.32 -6.10
CA GLU A 308 -14.68 20.61 -5.86
C GLU A 308 -13.80 19.59 -6.60
N GLU A 309 -12.59 19.99 -6.96
CA GLU A 309 -11.62 19.12 -7.61
C GLU A 309 -11.31 17.91 -6.70
N PRO A 310 -11.42 16.68 -7.21
CA PRO A 310 -11.13 15.50 -6.40
C PRO A 310 -9.66 15.43 -5.99
N GLY A 311 -9.41 14.86 -4.83
CA GLY A 311 -8.07 14.68 -4.29
C GLY A 311 -7.54 13.28 -4.54
N ILE A 312 -6.33 13.17 -5.08
CA ILE A 312 -5.60 11.92 -5.21
C ILE A 312 -5.05 11.55 -3.84
N LEU A 313 -5.37 10.34 -3.39
CA LEU A 313 -4.89 9.81 -2.12
C LEU A 313 -3.51 9.19 -2.28
N PHE A 314 -2.62 9.54 -1.37
CA PHE A 314 -1.27 8.99 -1.32
C PHE A 314 -0.87 8.70 0.13
N PRO A 315 -0.70 7.41 0.52
CA PRO A 315 -0.16 7.07 1.82
C PRO A 315 1.34 7.40 1.88
N ASP A 316 1.81 7.83 3.05
CA ASP A 316 3.23 8.14 3.29
C ASP A 316 4.17 6.92 3.22
N ASN A 317 3.61 5.72 3.24
CA ASN A 317 4.35 4.50 2.99
C ASN A 317 4.16 4.04 1.54
N THR A 318 5.15 4.27 0.72
CA THR A 318 5.10 4.02 -0.73
C THR A 318 4.92 2.54 -1.14
N GLY A 319 5.11 1.60 -0.21
CA GLY A 319 4.88 0.17 -0.43
C GLY A 319 3.45 -0.31 -0.08
N ASP A 320 2.59 0.61 0.38
CA ASP A 320 1.23 0.26 0.75
C ASP A 320 0.31 0.20 -0.48
N PHE A 321 -0.50 -0.85 -0.56
CA PHE A 321 -1.57 -0.98 -1.54
C PHE A 321 -2.93 -0.86 -0.86
N GLN A 322 -3.92 -0.39 -1.59
CA GLN A 322 -5.26 -0.26 -1.06
C GLN A 322 -5.91 -1.62 -0.85
N VAL A 323 -6.55 -1.78 0.30
CA VAL A 323 -7.32 -2.99 0.69
C VAL A 323 -8.81 -2.74 0.59
N GLY A 324 -9.24 -1.51 0.84
CA GLY A 324 -10.65 -1.10 0.78
C GLY A 324 -10.83 0.36 1.18
N CYS A 325 -12.07 0.82 1.08
CA CYS A 325 -12.48 2.12 1.58
C CYS A 325 -13.85 2.00 2.27
N ASP A 326 -14.16 2.97 3.10
CA ASP A 326 -15.51 3.23 3.59
C ASP A 326 -15.79 4.70 3.33
N VAL A 327 -16.56 4.95 2.28
CA VAL A 327 -16.83 6.30 1.80
C VAL A 327 -17.69 7.07 2.79
N GLU A 328 -18.63 6.39 3.45
CA GLU A 328 -19.55 6.97 4.43
C GLU A 328 -18.83 7.57 5.62
N HIS A 329 -17.83 6.85 6.14
CA HIS A 329 -17.04 7.28 7.30
C HIS A 329 -15.71 7.96 6.92
N GLY A 330 -15.44 8.12 5.62
CA GLY A 330 -14.22 8.75 5.12
C GLY A 330 -12.95 7.97 5.50
N LEU A 331 -13.01 6.63 5.46
CA LEU A 331 -11.89 5.76 5.79
C LEU A 331 -11.26 5.15 4.55
N ALA A 332 -9.94 5.22 4.45
CA ALA A 332 -9.15 4.51 3.44
C ALA A 332 -8.23 3.50 4.12
N MET A 333 -8.26 2.25 3.64
CA MET A 333 -7.55 1.14 4.23
C MET A 333 -6.44 0.67 3.30
N TYR A 334 -5.21 0.70 3.82
CA TYR A 334 -4.03 0.30 3.07
C TYR A 334 -3.34 -0.87 3.76
N GLY A 335 -2.75 -1.73 2.96
CA GLY A 335 -1.97 -2.86 3.43
C GLY A 335 -0.61 -2.94 2.77
N SER A 336 0.33 -3.58 3.43
CA SER A 336 1.61 -3.97 2.85
C SER A 336 1.98 -5.37 3.32
N ALA A 337 2.75 -6.07 2.48
CA ALA A 337 3.28 -7.38 2.80
C ALA A 337 4.81 -7.34 2.69
N SER A 338 5.49 -7.86 3.67
CA SER A 338 6.93 -8.06 3.65
C SER A 338 7.29 -9.49 4.01
N GLN A 339 8.40 -9.98 3.47
CA GLN A 339 8.90 -11.32 3.74
C GLN A 339 10.26 -11.25 4.39
N SER A 340 10.50 -12.17 5.31
CA SER A 340 11.82 -12.45 5.81
C SER A 340 12.14 -13.93 5.57
N GLN A 341 13.02 -14.17 4.62
CA GLN A 341 13.57 -15.53 4.40
C GLN A 341 14.42 -16.00 5.57
N GLU A 342 14.97 -15.06 6.32
CA GLU A 342 15.80 -15.31 7.48
C GLU A 342 15.00 -15.93 8.62
N THR A 343 13.86 -15.35 8.94
CA THR A 343 12.96 -15.84 10.00
C THR A 343 11.95 -16.85 9.49
N ASN A 344 11.89 -17.09 8.18
CA ASN A 344 10.82 -17.83 7.52
C ASN A 344 9.43 -17.29 7.91
N THR A 345 9.30 -15.97 7.87
CA THR A 345 8.04 -15.30 8.20
C THR A 345 7.62 -14.33 7.11
N GLN A 346 6.33 -14.17 7.00
CA GLN A 346 5.68 -13.12 6.23
C GLN A 346 4.92 -12.22 7.17
N LYS A 347 5.09 -10.92 7.05
CA LYS A 347 4.40 -9.91 7.84
C LYS A 347 3.43 -9.15 6.95
N LEU A 348 2.18 -9.10 7.37
CA LEU A 348 1.15 -8.24 6.81
C LEU A 348 0.96 -7.04 7.72
N GLN A 349 0.91 -5.85 7.15
CA GLN A 349 0.63 -4.63 7.87
C GLN A 349 -0.62 -3.96 7.29
N PHE A 350 -1.45 -3.42 8.16
CA PHE A 350 -2.64 -2.66 7.78
C PHE A 350 -2.60 -1.28 8.43
N ARG A 351 -3.10 -0.29 7.70
CA ARG A 351 -3.29 1.07 8.19
C ARG A 351 -4.66 1.56 7.77
N ILE A 352 -5.37 2.15 8.71
CA ILE A 352 -6.66 2.81 8.45
C ILE A 352 -6.42 4.30 8.61
N TYR A 353 -6.68 5.03 7.54
CA TYR A 353 -6.53 6.47 7.48
C TYR A 353 -7.91 7.13 7.42
N ASN A 354 -8.07 8.20 8.17
CA ASN A 354 -9.18 9.12 7.97
C ASN A 354 -8.79 10.09 6.84
N VAL A 355 -9.54 10.06 5.75
CA VAL A 355 -9.21 10.80 4.53
C VAL A 355 -9.36 12.32 4.72
N ASP A 356 -10.34 12.76 5.54
CA ASP A 356 -10.60 14.18 5.78
C ASP A 356 -9.49 14.83 6.63
N THR A 357 -8.94 14.09 7.60
CA THR A 357 -7.85 14.59 8.46
C THR A 357 -6.46 14.19 7.96
N GLY A 358 -6.38 13.26 7.04
CA GLY A 358 -5.14 12.66 6.55
C GLY A 358 -4.39 11.82 7.59
N LYS A 359 -4.97 11.51 8.75
CA LYS A 359 -4.28 10.83 9.84
C LYS A 359 -4.50 9.32 9.80
N CYS A 360 -3.46 8.57 10.13
CA CYS A 360 -3.59 7.15 10.44
C CYS A 360 -4.28 6.99 11.81
N GLU A 361 -5.46 6.39 11.82
CA GLU A 361 -6.23 6.17 13.05
C GLU A 361 -5.90 4.83 13.69
N SER A 362 -5.57 3.81 12.88
CA SER A 362 -5.31 2.47 13.37
C SER A 362 -4.24 1.75 12.55
N ARG A 363 -3.43 0.94 13.22
CA ARG A 363 -2.38 0.13 12.61
C ARG A 363 -2.37 -1.28 13.19
N LEU A 364 -2.27 -2.30 12.35
CA LEU A 364 -2.11 -3.69 12.71
C LEU A 364 -0.91 -4.28 11.97
N ALA A 365 -0.13 -5.11 12.66
CA ALA A 365 0.87 -5.95 12.02
C ALA A 365 0.65 -7.39 12.48
N VAL A 366 0.60 -8.32 11.52
CA VAL A 366 0.40 -9.76 11.77
C VAL A 366 1.53 -10.52 11.09
N THR A 367 2.18 -11.43 11.81
CA THR A 367 3.27 -12.25 11.29
C THR A 367 2.79 -13.68 11.11
N PHE A 368 3.02 -14.23 9.94
CA PHE A 368 2.70 -15.60 9.57
C PHE A 368 3.98 -16.40 9.29
N PRO A 369 3.99 -17.73 9.48
CA PRO A 369 5.03 -18.57 8.93
C PRO A 369 5.09 -18.39 7.41
N PHE A 370 6.30 -18.20 6.88
CA PHE A 370 6.50 -18.11 5.44
C PHE A 370 6.85 -19.51 4.89
N ASP A 371 6.18 -19.87 3.80
CA ASP A 371 6.49 -21.03 2.99
C ASP A 371 6.51 -20.57 1.51
N GLU A 372 7.59 -20.82 0.80
CA GLU A 372 7.73 -20.46 -0.62
C GLU A 372 6.61 -21.02 -1.51
N THR A 373 5.92 -22.06 -1.07
CA THR A 373 4.77 -22.65 -1.76
C THR A 373 3.43 -22.08 -1.32
N ASN A 374 3.39 -21.31 -0.24
CA ASN A 374 2.18 -20.73 0.35
C ASN A 374 2.39 -19.26 0.70
N TYR A 375 2.29 -18.41 -0.30
CA TYR A 375 2.33 -16.97 -0.12
C TYR A 375 0.97 -16.46 0.34
N ILE A 376 0.93 -15.72 1.44
CA ILE A 376 -0.30 -15.15 2.00
C ILE A 376 -0.45 -13.72 1.49
N TYR A 377 -1.57 -13.43 0.84
CA TYR A 377 -1.95 -12.09 0.41
C TYR A 377 -3.15 -11.59 1.20
N ILE A 378 -3.27 -10.29 1.31
CA ILE A 378 -4.52 -9.65 1.72
C ILE A 378 -5.41 -9.65 0.48
N ASP A 379 -6.60 -10.23 0.59
CA ASP A 379 -7.52 -10.37 -0.54
C ASP A 379 -8.62 -9.30 -0.48
N GLN A 380 -9.29 -9.17 0.66
CA GLN A 380 -10.40 -8.24 0.85
C GLN A 380 -10.39 -7.66 2.25
N GLY A 381 -10.98 -6.46 2.40
CA GLY A 381 -11.24 -5.84 3.68
C GLY A 381 -12.58 -5.12 3.69
N THR A 382 -13.29 -5.17 4.81
CA THR A 382 -14.53 -4.42 5.04
C THR A 382 -14.58 -3.84 6.43
N TYR A 383 -15.05 -2.60 6.54
CA TYR A 383 -15.29 -1.92 7.80
C TYR A 383 -16.73 -2.21 8.29
N ILE A 384 -16.88 -2.38 9.59
CA ILE A 384 -18.16 -2.67 10.24
C ILE A 384 -18.39 -1.64 11.33
N ASP A 385 -19.14 -0.60 11.00
CA ASP A 385 -19.36 0.56 11.88
C ASP A 385 -20.01 0.18 13.22
N THR A 386 -21.04 -0.67 13.20
CA THR A 386 -21.80 -1.09 14.39
C THR A 386 -20.89 -1.52 15.57
N TYR A 387 -19.75 -2.13 15.28
CA TYR A 387 -18.80 -2.59 16.28
C TYR A 387 -17.46 -1.85 16.26
N ASN A 388 -17.22 -0.99 15.26
CA ASN A 388 -15.92 -0.41 14.96
C ASN A 388 -14.86 -1.51 14.75
N PHE A 389 -15.18 -2.46 13.86
CA PHE A 389 -14.31 -3.56 13.48
C PHE A 389 -13.83 -3.42 12.03
N PHE A 390 -12.67 -3.95 11.76
CA PHE A 390 -12.20 -4.19 10.41
C PHE A 390 -12.05 -5.69 10.21
N ALA A 391 -12.84 -6.26 9.29
CA ALA A 391 -12.71 -7.64 8.87
C ALA A 391 -11.88 -7.72 7.59
N PHE A 392 -10.93 -8.66 7.53
CA PHE A 392 -10.13 -8.90 6.33
C PHE A 392 -9.95 -10.40 6.09
N SER A 393 -9.81 -10.76 4.81
CA SER A 393 -9.45 -12.11 4.41
C SER A 393 -8.04 -12.18 3.88
N THR A 394 -7.42 -13.33 4.06
CA THR A 394 -6.17 -13.69 3.42
C THR A 394 -6.41 -14.73 2.33
N SER A 395 -5.68 -14.65 1.23
CA SER A 395 -5.60 -15.70 0.24
C SER A 395 -4.33 -16.53 0.47
N GLY A 396 -4.32 -17.76 -0.01
CA GLY A 396 -3.23 -18.73 0.15
C GLY A 396 -3.78 -20.14 0.00
N LEU A 397 -3.04 -21.15 0.45
CA LEU A 397 -3.53 -22.54 0.42
C LEU A 397 -4.79 -22.75 1.29
N THR A 398 -4.86 -22.01 2.39
CA THR A 398 -6.00 -21.98 3.31
C THR A 398 -6.37 -20.53 3.60
N PRO A 399 -7.30 -19.94 2.82
CA PRO A 399 -7.80 -18.60 3.12
C PRO A 399 -8.41 -18.51 4.52
N GLU A 400 -8.11 -17.45 5.24
CA GLU A 400 -8.57 -17.22 6.59
C GLU A 400 -9.24 -15.86 6.69
N VAL A 401 -10.20 -15.72 7.59
CA VAL A 401 -10.88 -14.46 7.89
C VAL A 401 -10.49 -14.01 9.28
N TYR A 402 -10.09 -12.75 9.37
CA TYR A 402 -9.72 -12.09 10.61
C TYR A 402 -10.64 -10.92 10.92
N ILE A 403 -10.85 -10.66 12.19
CA ILE A 403 -11.59 -9.52 12.69
C ILE A 403 -10.68 -8.74 13.63
N TRP A 404 -10.44 -7.49 13.26
CA TRP A 404 -9.64 -6.56 14.05
C TRP A 404 -10.56 -5.58 14.76
N ASP A 405 -10.54 -5.61 16.10
CA ASP A 405 -11.30 -4.70 16.95
C ASP A 405 -10.55 -3.37 17.08
N LEU A 406 -11.10 -2.33 16.47
CA LEU A 406 -10.50 -1.00 16.45
C LEU A 406 -10.75 -0.20 17.73
N ASN A 407 -11.69 -0.63 18.61
CA ASN A 407 -11.94 0.04 19.87
C ASN A 407 -10.77 -0.08 20.86
N ASP A 408 -10.02 -1.19 20.74
CA ASP A 408 -8.83 -1.45 21.56
C ASP A 408 -7.54 -1.07 20.80
N ALA A 409 -7.66 -0.56 19.57
CA ALA A 409 -6.54 -0.05 18.84
C ALA A 409 -6.00 1.17 19.60
N ARG A 410 -4.90 0.98 20.27
CA ARG A 410 -4.14 2.10 20.85
C ARG A 410 -3.84 3.03 19.71
N SER A 411 -4.26 4.30 19.81
CA SER A 411 -3.86 5.32 18.87
C SER A 411 -2.34 5.27 18.77
N ILE A 412 -1.84 4.69 17.69
CA ILE A 412 -0.41 4.63 17.48
C ILE A 412 -0.05 6.07 17.16
N SER A 413 0.65 6.68 18.10
CA SER A 413 1.28 7.98 17.91
C SER A 413 2.43 7.80 16.89
N GLY A 414 2.08 7.61 15.65
CA GLY A 414 2.98 7.63 14.52
C GLY A 414 2.55 8.76 13.62
N ASP A 415 3.49 9.41 12.99
CA ASP A 415 3.23 10.49 12.04
C ASP A 415 2.73 9.98 10.67
N SER A 416 2.30 8.71 10.56
CA SER A 416 1.76 8.13 9.32
C SER A 416 0.53 8.88 8.84
N ARG A 417 0.56 9.25 7.57
CA ARG A 417 -0.48 10.06 6.93
C ARG A 417 -0.85 9.54 5.56
N VAL A 418 -2.09 9.82 5.16
CA VAL A 418 -2.48 9.86 3.77
C VAL A 418 -2.57 11.33 3.33
N TYR A 419 -1.88 11.64 2.26
CA TYR A 419 -1.91 12.97 1.65
C TYR A 419 -3.01 13.01 0.60
N ARG A 420 -3.52 14.21 0.33
CA ARG A 420 -4.56 14.44 -0.66
C ARG A 420 -4.09 15.53 -1.61
N TYR A 421 -3.79 15.15 -2.85
CA TYR A 421 -3.29 16.06 -3.87
C TYR A 421 -4.40 16.40 -4.87
N PRO A 422 -4.51 17.66 -5.33
CA PRO A 422 -5.45 18.01 -6.37
C PRO A 422 -5.27 17.17 -7.63
N TRP A 423 -6.36 16.86 -8.32
CA TRP A 423 -6.31 16.08 -9.57
C TRP A 423 -5.45 16.73 -10.66
N SER A 424 -5.44 18.07 -10.69
CA SER A 424 -4.59 18.86 -11.59
C SER A 424 -3.09 18.60 -11.48
N TYR A 425 -2.65 17.90 -10.42
CA TYR A 425 -1.24 17.46 -10.31
C TYR A 425 -0.88 16.32 -11.28
N LEU A 426 -1.85 15.65 -11.89
CA LEU A 426 -1.61 14.68 -12.97
C LEU A 426 -1.36 15.36 -14.33
N ASP A 427 -1.81 16.59 -14.50
CA ASP A 427 -1.54 17.34 -15.71
C ASP A 427 -0.06 17.78 -15.76
N HIS A 428 0.41 18.17 -16.94
CA HIS A 428 1.71 18.85 -17.03
C HIS A 428 1.72 20.07 -16.11
N PRO A 429 2.70 20.19 -15.19
CA PRO A 429 2.67 21.22 -14.17
C PRO A 429 2.72 22.61 -14.79
N SER A 430 1.74 23.45 -14.42
CA SER A 430 1.76 24.86 -14.76
C SER A 430 2.97 25.58 -14.13
N ASP A 431 3.34 26.75 -14.65
CA ASP A 431 4.42 27.53 -14.06
C ASP A 431 4.13 27.94 -12.60
N GLU A 432 2.87 28.16 -12.27
CA GLU A 432 2.39 28.46 -10.92
C GLU A 432 2.60 27.25 -10.00
N LEU A 433 2.22 26.05 -10.41
CA LEU A 433 2.42 24.83 -9.64
C LEU A 433 3.91 24.53 -9.44
N LYS A 434 4.74 24.70 -10.48
CA LYS A 434 6.20 24.56 -10.35
C LYS A 434 6.77 25.54 -9.33
N GLN A 435 6.27 26.78 -9.26
CA GLN A 435 6.70 27.76 -8.26
C GLN A 435 6.26 27.37 -6.85
N GLU A 436 5.05 26.85 -6.68
CA GLU A 436 4.57 26.35 -5.40
C GLU A 436 5.43 25.21 -4.88
N LEU A 437 5.71 24.21 -5.70
CA LEU A 437 6.54 23.07 -5.34
C LEU A 437 8.00 23.48 -5.06
N ARG A 438 8.55 24.46 -5.80
CA ARG A 438 9.88 25.03 -5.48
C ARG A 438 9.88 25.76 -4.14
N GLN A 439 8.80 26.46 -3.80
CA GLN A 439 8.69 27.09 -2.48
C GLN A 439 8.63 26.02 -1.38
N GLN A 440 7.89 24.92 -1.59
CA GLN A 440 7.87 23.79 -0.66
C GLN A 440 9.27 23.17 -0.51
N ALA A 441 9.97 22.91 -1.62
CA ALA A 441 11.34 22.41 -1.62
C ALA A 441 12.29 23.33 -0.83
N LYS A 442 12.18 24.64 -1.05
CA LYS A 442 12.94 25.64 -0.32
C LYS A 442 12.63 25.64 1.18
N ASP A 443 11.36 25.55 1.56
CA ASP A 443 10.94 25.53 2.98
C ASP A 443 11.48 24.28 3.69
N ILE A 444 11.50 23.12 3.01
CA ILE A 444 12.11 21.88 3.50
C ILE A 444 13.64 22.10 3.70
N GLY A 445 14.28 22.70 2.71
CA GLY A 445 15.70 23.00 2.77
C GLY A 445 16.06 23.93 3.93
N ASP A 446 15.34 25.06 4.06
CA ASP A 446 15.55 26.05 5.12
C ASP A 446 15.37 25.43 6.53
N GLN A 447 14.41 24.52 6.71
CA GLN A 447 14.16 23.83 7.98
C GLN A 447 15.29 22.89 8.38
N ASN A 448 15.94 22.24 7.42
CA ASN A 448 16.95 21.21 7.67
C ASN A 448 18.39 21.71 7.42
N GLY A 449 18.56 22.93 6.93
CA GLY A 449 19.87 23.52 6.63
C GLY A 449 20.54 22.93 5.38
N VAL A 450 19.74 22.48 4.41
CA VAL A 450 20.15 21.97 3.11
C VAL A 450 19.51 22.78 1.97
N GLU A 451 19.90 22.53 0.74
CA GLU A 451 19.19 23.04 -0.45
C GLU A 451 18.47 21.87 -1.13
N VAL A 452 17.21 22.06 -1.52
CA VAL A 452 16.42 21.04 -2.25
C VAL A 452 16.06 21.60 -3.62
N HIS A 453 16.43 20.88 -4.67
CA HIS A 453 16.28 21.25 -6.07
C HIS A 453 15.38 20.25 -6.82
N ILE A 454 14.47 20.78 -7.63
CA ILE A 454 13.48 20.00 -8.39
C ILE A 454 13.35 20.52 -9.83
N PHE A 455 12.70 19.74 -10.68
CA PHE A 455 12.43 20.08 -12.08
C PHE A 455 13.73 20.40 -12.84
N ASP A 456 13.73 21.47 -13.64
CA ASP A 456 14.84 21.90 -14.48
C ASP A 456 16.13 22.23 -13.71
N GLU A 457 16.04 22.58 -12.41
CA GLU A 457 17.21 22.80 -11.54
C GLU A 457 18.10 21.55 -11.46
N VAL A 458 17.52 20.37 -11.57
CA VAL A 458 18.25 19.10 -11.54
C VAL A 458 19.26 18.99 -12.69
N THR A 459 18.93 19.55 -13.85
CA THR A 459 19.82 19.52 -15.02
C THR A 459 21.02 20.43 -14.88
N GLU A 460 21.02 21.36 -13.90
CA GLU A 460 22.13 22.25 -13.57
C GLU A 460 23.11 21.61 -12.57
N CYS A 461 22.74 20.47 -11.97
CA CYS A 461 23.63 19.73 -11.07
C CYS A 461 24.96 19.40 -11.78
N SER A 462 26.05 19.47 -11.02
CA SER A 462 27.37 19.06 -11.48
C SER A 462 27.37 17.61 -11.94
N LYS A 463 28.01 17.32 -13.10
CA LYS A 463 27.98 16.01 -13.74
C LYS A 463 29.38 15.41 -13.76
N ASP A 464 29.40 14.10 -13.47
CA ASP A 464 30.57 13.27 -13.58
C ASP A 464 30.32 12.17 -14.63
N ILE A 465 30.22 10.94 -14.18
CA ILE A 465 29.89 9.77 -15.03
C ILE A 465 28.38 9.56 -15.20
N TYR A 466 27.55 10.43 -14.61
CA TYR A 466 26.10 10.37 -14.71
C TYR A 466 25.51 11.61 -15.38
N ARG A 467 24.36 11.40 -16.06
CA ARG A 467 23.48 12.46 -16.54
C ARG A 467 22.20 12.42 -15.70
N TYR A 468 21.76 13.57 -15.23
CA TYR A 468 20.57 13.75 -14.44
C TYR A 468 19.45 14.35 -15.30
N GLU A 469 18.28 13.75 -15.27
CA GLU A 469 17.11 14.20 -16.01
C GLU A 469 16.07 14.78 -15.08
N ALA A 470 15.40 15.85 -15.48
CA ALA A 470 14.30 16.45 -14.72
C ALA A 470 13.07 15.54 -14.75
N SER A 471 12.28 15.57 -13.68
CA SER A 471 10.93 15.01 -13.70
C SER A 471 9.94 16.08 -14.16
N ASP A 472 9.02 15.74 -15.04
CA ASP A 472 7.88 16.57 -15.43
C ASP A 472 6.58 16.16 -14.71
N ASN A 473 6.65 15.21 -13.76
CA ASN A 473 5.52 14.72 -12.99
C ASN A 473 5.37 15.52 -11.67
N ALA A 474 4.39 16.42 -11.62
CA ALA A 474 4.16 17.26 -10.45
C ALA A 474 3.67 16.47 -9.24
N LEU A 475 2.79 15.48 -9.43
CA LEU A 475 2.28 14.63 -8.36
C LEU A 475 3.42 13.87 -7.69
N LEU A 476 4.24 13.19 -8.49
CA LEU A 476 5.38 12.42 -7.99
C LEU A 476 6.40 13.32 -7.27
N THR A 477 6.66 14.52 -7.81
CA THR A 477 7.55 15.50 -7.17
C THR A 477 6.99 15.95 -5.81
N ALA A 478 5.69 16.26 -5.73
CA ALA A 478 5.04 16.65 -4.47
C ALA A 478 5.08 15.54 -3.42
N GLN A 479 4.79 14.31 -3.83
CA GLN A 479 4.87 13.12 -2.98
C GLN A 479 6.30 12.92 -2.44
N SER A 480 7.29 13.01 -3.33
CA SER A 480 8.70 12.85 -2.97
C SER A 480 9.18 13.94 -2.01
N LEU A 481 8.71 15.17 -2.16
CA LEU A 481 9.01 16.27 -1.22
C LEU A 481 8.43 16.01 0.17
N GLU A 482 7.21 15.50 0.29
CA GLU A 482 6.62 15.17 1.60
C GLU A 482 7.35 14.00 2.27
N VAL A 483 7.73 12.97 1.52
CA VAL A 483 8.55 11.86 2.04
C VAL A 483 9.92 12.41 2.50
N LEU A 484 10.61 13.17 1.65
CA LEU A 484 11.91 13.76 1.99
C LEU A 484 11.84 14.60 3.27
N LYS A 485 10.83 15.46 3.39
CA LYS A 485 10.60 16.28 4.58
C LYS A 485 10.49 15.45 5.87
N ASN A 486 9.79 14.30 5.80
CA ASN A 486 9.63 13.43 6.96
C ASN A 486 10.91 12.67 7.29
N GLU A 487 11.64 12.22 6.27
CA GLU A 487 12.90 11.49 6.45
C GLU A 487 14.02 12.41 6.98
N LEU A 488 14.12 13.65 6.50
CA LEU A 488 15.12 14.61 7.00
C LEU A 488 14.93 14.96 8.48
N LYS A 489 13.69 14.97 8.99
CA LYS A 489 13.40 15.20 10.42
C LYS A 489 13.94 14.10 11.36
N LYS A 490 14.32 12.94 10.83
CA LYS A 490 14.92 11.86 11.61
C LYS A 490 16.37 12.17 12.03
N TYR A 491 16.99 13.17 11.39
CA TYR A 491 18.35 13.61 11.70
C TYR A 491 18.34 14.74 12.73
N PRO A 492 19.38 14.86 13.55
CA PRO A 492 19.55 16.01 14.44
C PRO A 492 19.54 17.34 13.70
N ASP A 493 18.91 18.37 14.28
CA ASP A 493 18.73 19.70 13.66
C ASP A 493 19.98 20.34 13.08
N ARG A 494 21.17 19.98 13.60
CA ARG A 494 22.43 20.57 13.15
C ARG A 494 23.27 19.65 12.28
N MET A 495 22.95 18.36 12.24
CA MET A 495 23.78 17.36 11.57
C MET A 495 23.86 17.64 10.07
N LEU A 496 22.73 17.69 9.40
CA LEU A 496 22.68 17.92 7.94
C LEU A 496 23.26 19.28 7.57
N LYS A 497 23.01 20.31 8.38
CA LYS A 497 23.55 21.66 8.17
C LYS A 497 25.07 21.73 8.26
N ASN A 498 25.69 20.82 9.01
CA ASN A 498 27.13 20.79 9.22
C ASN A 498 27.85 19.83 8.28
N LEU A 499 27.12 19.16 7.35
CA LEU A 499 27.70 18.29 6.34
C LEU A 499 28.38 19.11 5.24
N ASP A 500 29.40 19.87 5.65
CA ASP A 500 30.28 20.51 4.71
C ASP A 500 31.54 19.64 4.57
N ASP A 501 32.02 19.51 3.37
CA ASP A 501 33.21 18.75 3.02
C ASP A 501 34.51 19.61 3.12
N GLY A 502 34.44 20.72 3.79
CA GLY A 502 35.51 21.67 3.96
C GLY A 502 35.66 22.75 2.90
N TYR A 503 34.79 22.71 1.92
CA TYR A 503 34.71 23.79 0.94
C TYR A 503 33.68 24.85 1.36
N GLY A 504 32.91 24.59 2.43
CA GLY A 504 31.91 25.51 2.98
C GLY A 504 30.62 25.54 2.15
N SER A 505 30.37 24.51 1.34
CA SER A 505 29.14 24.38 0.58
C SER A 505 28.04 23.79 1.46
N ILE A 506 26.81 24.25 1.26
CA ILE A 506 25.62 23.61 1.83
C ILE A 506 25.34 22.35 1.07
N LEU A 507 24.93 21.27 1.77
CA LEU A 507 24.50 20.04 1.13
C LEU A 507 23.29 20.29 0.21
N LYS A 508 23.40 19.92 -1.05
CA LYS A 508 22.34 20.03 -2.06
C LYS A 508 21.69 18.69 -2.30
N ILE A 509 20.37 18.65 -2.36
CA ILE A 509 19.58 17.45 -2.66
C ILE A 509 18.78 17.72 -3.93
N TYR A 510 19.04 16.92 -4.96
CA TYR A 510 18.38 17.02 -6.26
C TYR A 510 17.42 15.84 -6.41
N LEU A 511 16.14 16.12 -6.66
CA LEU A 511 15.11 15.11 -6.94
C LEU A 511 14.97 14.96 -8.47
N ALA A 512 15.60 13.92 -9.02
CA ALA A 512 15.71 13.66 -10.44
C ALA A 512 14.59 12.74 -10.93
N GLY A 513 14.21 12.88 -12.20
CA GLY A 513 13.36 11.93 -12.90
C GLY A 513 14.12 10.71 -13.42
N ALA A 514 15.45 10.82 -13.60
CA ALA A 514 16.31 9.68 -13.90
C ALA A 514 17.78 10.02 -13.64
N ILE A 515 18.56 8.99 -13.29
CA ILE A 515 20.01 9.02 -13.16
C ILE A 515 20.57 8.01 -14.15
N ILE A 516 21.26 8.47 -15.17
CA ILE A 516 21.70 7.64 -16.30
C ILE A 516 23.22 7.66 -16.40
N GLY A 517 23.84 6.50 -16.35
CA GLY A 517 25.28 6.35 -16.57
C GLY A 517 25.68 6.75 -17.98
N THR A 518 26.74 7.52 -18.10
CA THR A 518 27.28 8.02 -19.39
C THR A 518 28.62 7.40 -19.75
N ASP A 519 29.19 6.61 -18.85
CA ASP A 519 30.49 5.99 -18.97
C ASP A 519 30.40 4.49 -18.62
N GLU A 520 31.33 3.69 -19.14
CA GLU A 520 31.39 2.25 -18.88
C GLU A 520 31.77 1.89 -17.42
N THR A 521 32.22 2.87 -16.65
CA THR A 521 32.54 2.74 -15.22
C THR A 521 31.37 3.07 -14.31
N ALA A 522 30.26 3.54 -14.86
CA ALA A 522 29.03 3.85 -14.15
C ALA A 522 28.01 2.71 -14.27
N LEU A 523 27.11 2.58 -13.30
CA LEU A 523 25.90 1.77 -13.47
C LEU A 523 25.04 2.37 -14.58
N THR A 524 24.36 1.54 -15.35
CA THR A 524 23.48 1.99 -16.45
C THR A 524 22.40 2.96 -15.94
N THR A 525 21.84 2.66 -14.75
CA THR A 525 20.94 3.50 -13.99
C THR A 525 21.32 3.41 -12.50
N ALA A 526 21.04 4.46 -11.74
CA ALA A 526 21.23 4.47 -10.30
C ALA A 526 19.97 5.03 -9.62
N ALA A 527 19.64 4.51 -8.44
CA ALA A 527 18.56 5.04 -7.60
C ALA A 527 18.99 6.34 -6.91
N GLY A 528 20.26 6.45 -6.53
CA GLY A 528 20.87 7.62 -5.93
C GLY A 528 22.34 7.75 -6.29
N VAL A 529 22.87 8.95 -6.07
CA VAL A 529 24.30 9.28 -6.20
C VAL A 529 24.64 10.38 -5.23
N GLN A 530 25.65 10.15 -4.41
CA GLN A 530 26.31 11.22 -3.64
C GLN A 530 27.67 11.54 -4.28
N ASN A 531 27.96 12.82 -4.47
CA ASN A 531 29.27 13.22 -4.97
C ASN A 531 29.67 14.62 -4.45
N THR A 532 30.97 14.93 -4.60
CA THR A 532 31.53 16.25 -4.37
C THR A 532 32.34 16.63 -5.59
N LEU A 533 31.81 17.57 -6.37
CA LEU A 533 32.45 18.06 -7.60
C LEU A 533 32.52 19.58 -7.59
N GLU A 534 33.65 20.14 -8.00
CA GLU A 534 33.84 21.59 -8.16
C GLU A 534 33.50 22.42 -6.88
N ASN A 535 33.70 21.84 -5.70
CA ASN A 535 33.33 22.34 -4.38
C ASN A 535 31.82 22.34 -4.06
N ASP A 536 31.03 21.58 -4.80
CA ASP A 536 29.63 21.29 -4.50
C ASP A 536 29.50 19.87 -3.91
N THR A 537 28.92 19.77 -2.73
CA THR A 537 28.50 18.49 -2.13
C THR A 537 27.02 18.30 -2.38
N PHE A 538 26.66 17.21 -3.04
CA PHE A 538 25.29 16.98 -3.45
C PHE A 538 24.86 15.52 -3.40
N LEU A 539 23.55 15.32 -3.27
CA LEU A 539 22.86 14.05 -3.49
C LEU A 539 21.94 14.22 -4.70
N VAL A 540 21.86 13.22 -5.55
CA VAL A 540 20.81 13.11 -6.57
C VAL A 540 20.03 11.85 -6.31
N ILE A 541 18.71 11.93 -6.27
CA ILE A 541 17.82 10.81 -5.94
C ILE A 541 16.80 10.68 -7.07
N ASP A 542 16.64 9.47 -7.62
CA ASP A 542 15.63 9.17 -8.63
C ASP A 542 14.27 9.01 -7.96
N ILE A 543 13.34 9.95 -8.25
CA ILE A 543 12.00 9.91 -7.68
C ILE A 543 11.07 8.92 -8.38
N ASN A 544 11.43 8.36 -9.53
CA ASN A 544 10.64 7.32 -10.19
C ASN A 544 10.81 5.95 -9.52
N ASP A 545 11.92 5.72 -8.80
CA ASP A 545 12.10 4.51 -8.02
C ASP A 545 11.50 4.65 -6.61
N GLN A 546 10.17 4.68 -6.55
CA GLN A 546 9.44 4.83 -5.29
C GLN A 546 9.65 3.66 -4.32
N SER A 547 10.00 2.48 -4.82
CA SER A 547 10.21 1.29 -4.00
C SER A 547 11.46 1.40 -3.12
N SER A 548 12.49 2.08 -3.59
CA SER A 548 13.73 2.30 -2.86
C SER A 548 13.93 3.75 -2.37
N TYR A 549 12.99 4.66 -2.67
CA TYR A 549 13.17 6.10 -2.45
C TYR A 549 13.56 6.46 -1.01
N ILE A 550 12.87 5.91 0.00
CA ILE A 550 13.18 6.18 1.41
C ILE A 550 14.56 5.63 1.78
N SER A 551 14.87 4.42 1.36
CA SER A 551 16.15 3.79 1.66
C SER A 551 17.30 4.52 0.97
N THR A 552 17.11 4.94 -0.27
CA THR A 552 18.08 5.71 -1.04
C THR A 552 18.39 7.07 -0.39
N ILE A 553 17.37 7.77 0.15
CA ILE A 553 17.62 9.02 0.91
C ILE A 553 18.66 8.78 2.02
N HIS A 554 18.47 7.73 2.83
CA HIS A 554 19.37 7.46 3.96
C HIS A 554 20.72 6.94 3.50
N HIS A 555 20.78 6.16 2.44
CA HIS A 555 22.00 5.66 1.84
C HIS A 555 22.91 6.82 1.39
N GLU A 556 22.38 7.72 0.59
CA GLU A 556 23.14 8.85 0.03
C GLU A 556 23.51 9.90 1.10
N ILE A 557 22.62 10.14 2.06
CA ILE A 557 22.94 11.00 3.21
C ILE A 557 24.10 10.39 4.01
N PHE A 558 24.15 9.06 4.17
CA PHE A 558 25.27 8.46 4.90
C PHE A 558 26.60 8.63 4.18
N HIS A 559 26.66 8.56 2.86
CA HIS A 559 27.86 8.89 2.11
C HIS A 559 28.31 10.33 2.34
N ALA A 560 27.38 11.29 2.41
CA ALA A 560 27.70 12.69 2.75
C ALA A 560 28.22 12.81 4.19
N ILE A 561 27.64 12.08 5.16
CA ILE A 561 28.11 12.01 6.54
C ILE A 561 29.55 11.45 6.59
N GLU A 562 29.81 10.34 5.92
CA GLU A 562 31.13 9.69 5.90
C GLU A 562 32.17 10.61 5.24
N ASN A 563 31.85 11.31 4.16
CA ASN A 563 32.72 12.28 3.53
C ASN A 563 33.07 13.44 4.47
N HIS A 564 32.10 13.99 5.19
CA HIS A 564 32.32 14.99 6.21
C HIS A 564 33.23 14.48 7.34
N MET A 565 32.97 13.25 7.82
CA MET A 565 33.81 12.60 8.84
C MET A 565 35.24 12.45 8.36
N ASN A 566 35.45 12.00 7.12
CA ASN A 566 36.79 11.87 6.51
C ASN A 566 37.49 13.22 6.42
N TYR A 567 36.79 14.26 6.01
CA TYR A 567 37.30 15.61 5.93
C TYR A 567 37.74 16.19 7.31
N THR A 568 36.91 15.95 8.34
CA THR A 568 37.21 16.43 9.70
C THR A 568 38.24 15.58 10.43
N GLY A 569 38.79 14.56 9.81
CA GLY A 569 39.78 13.65 10.40
C GLY A 569 39.21 12.64 11.37
N CYS A 570 37.94 12.38 11.25
CA CYS A 570 37.14 11.48 12.10
C CYS A 570 36.75 10.19 11.35
N TRP A 571 37.64 9.70 10.50
CA TRP A 571 37.38 8.52 9.64
C TRP A 571 37.16 7.23 10.41
N PHE A 572 36.54 6.25 9.77
CA PHE A 572 36.41 4.89 10.29
C PHE A 572 37.78 4.19 10.36
N ASP A 573 38.04 3.48 11.46
CA ASP A 573 39.17 2.55 11.54
C ASP A 573 38.85 1.29 10.73
N GLU A 574 39.45 1.16 9.55
CA GLU A 574 39.23 0.03 8.65
C GLU A 574 39.65 -1.32 9.27
N GLY A 575 40.55 -1.30 10.25
CA GLY A 575 40.92 -2.50 11.01
C GLY A 575 39.75 -2.98 11.89
N ILE A 576 39.11 -2.05 12.62
CA ILE A 576 37.95 -2.37 13.45
C ILE A 576 36.76 -2.78 12.57
N TRP A 577 36.56 -2.10 11.44
CA TRP A 577 35.53 -2.48 10.49
C TRP A 577 35.72 -3.89 9.93
N SER A 578 36.93 -4.22 9.49
CA SER A 578 37.26 -5.53 8.96
C SER A 578 37.09 -6.67 9.97
N GLU A 579 37.28 -6.41 11.28
CA GLU A 579 36.99 -7.40 12.33
C GLU A 579 35.48 -7.76 12.45
N CYS A 580 34.60 -6.96 11.89
CA CYS A 580 33.19 -7.30 11.82
C CYS A 580 32.87 -8.29 10.70
N ASN A 581 33.75 -8.41 9.70
CA ASN A 581 33.57 -9.30 8.57
C ASN A 581 34.01 -10.74 8.89
N PRO A 582 33.56 -11.73 8.12
CA PRO A 582 34.08 -13.11 8.23
C PRO A 582 35.57 -13.20 7.96
N ALA A 583 36.23 -14.17 8.60
CA ALA A 583 37.68 -14.35 8.43
C ALA A 583 38.00 -14.69 6.96
N GLY A 584 38.90 -13.92 6.37
CA GLY A 584 39.34 -14.12 4.98
C GLY A 584 38.40 -13.51 3.94
N PHE A 585 37.41 -12.72 4.34
CA PHE A 585 36.57 -11.93 3.43
C PHE A 585 37.40 -10.75 2.87
N ASP A 586 37.26 -10.53 1.56
CA ASP A 586 37.77 -9.35 0.85
C ASP A 586 36.64 -8.76 0.04
N TYR A 587 36.54 -7.41 -0.02
CA TYR A 587 35.52 -6.69 -0.82
C TYR A 587 35.76 -6.88 -2.32
N ASP A 588 34.67 -7.01 -3.08
CA ASP A 588 34.71 -7.13 -4.53
C ASP A 588 34.70 -5.75 -5.19
N TYR A 589 35.87 -5.14 -5.29
CA TYR A 589 36.05 -3.81 -5.90
C TYR A 589 35.73 -3.75 -7.41
N ASP A 590 35.52 -4.90 -8.05
CA ASP A 590 35.13 -5.02 -9.46
C ASP A 590 33.63 -5.30 -9.60
N TYR A 591 32.80 -4.95 -8.60
CA TYR A 591 31.37 -5.25 -8.56
C TYR A 591 30.63 -4.84 -9.83
N ILE A 592 30.90 -3.64 -10.39
CA ILE A 592 30.28 -3.15 -11.65
C ILE A 592 30.62 -4.07 -12.83
N ALA A 593 31.87 -4.58 -12.91
CA ALA A 593 32.28 -5.54 -13.93
C ALA A 593 31.65 -6.93 -13.73
N ASN A 594 31.27 -7.26 -12.49
CA ASN A 594 30.75 -8.55 -12.05
C ASN A 594 29.23 -8.51 -11.76
N GLU A 595 28.52 -7.50 -12.24
CA GLU A 595 27.09 -7.22 -11.97
C GLU A 595 26.15 -8.44 -12.07
N ASN A 596 26.56 -9.48 -12.78
CA ASN A 596 25.81 -10.73 -12.95
C ASN A 596 26.33 -11.90 -12.07
N SER A 597 27.32 -11.69 -11.22
CA SER A 597 27.84 -12.75 -10.36
C SER A 597 27.26 -12.62 -8.94
N TYR A 598 26.13 -13.27 -8.71
CA TYR A 598 25.52 -13.34 -7.37
C TYR A 598 26.24 -14.38 -6.51
N ASP A 599 27.23 -13.95 -5.74
CA ASP A 599 27.72 -14.72 -4.61
C ASP A 599 26.98 -14.30 -3.34
N ASN A 600 25.98 -15.08 -2.94
CA ASN A 600 25.19 -14.85 -1.74
C ASN A 600 25.88 -15.32 -0.44
N THR A 601 27.17 -15.70 -0.47
CA THR A 601 27.90 -16.08 0.74
C THR A 601 27.92 -14.93 1.74
N TYR A 602 27.68 -15.22 3.01
CA TYR A 602 27.65 -14.26 4.14
C TYR A 602 26.49 -13.27 4.16
N VAL A 603 25.52 -13.39 3.29
CA VAL A 603 24.26 -12.60 3.36
C VAL A 603 23.13 -13.40 4.01
N ALA A 604 22.15 -12.72 4.56
CA ALA A 604 21.12 -13.29 5.45
C ALA A 604 20.37 -14.50 4.86
N PHE A 605 20.05 -14.48 3.58
CA PHE A 605 19.19 -15.49 2.95
C PHE A 605 19.94 -16.70 2.34
N SER A 606 21.24 -16.77 2.46
CA SER A 606 22.02 -17.82 1.76
C SER A 606 22.74 -18.79 2.68
N SER A 607 22.86 -18.49 3.96
CA SER A 607 23.70 -19.23 4.86
C SER A 607 22.91 -20.02 5.90
N GLY A 608 23.38 -21.24 6.17
CA GLY A 608 22.87 -22.05 7.27
C GLY A 608 23.44 -21.69 8.64
N ASP A 609 24.40 -20.77 8.73
CA ASP A 609 25.09 -20.39 9.97
C ASP A 609 24.93 -18.89 10.24
N ALA A 610 24.05 -18.54 11.17
CA ALA A 610 23.79 -17.17 11.56
C ALA A 610 25.04 -16.40 12.04
N SER A 611 26.08 -17.08 12.53
CA SER A 611 27.32 -16.44 12.97
C SER A 611 28.19 -15.94 11.81
N GLU A 612 27.95 -16.43 10.60
CA GLU A 612 28.67 -16.02 9.39
C GLU A 612 27.99 -14.89 8.65
N ILE A 613 26.71 -14.57 8.95
CA ILE A 613 25.98 -13.47 8.32
C ILE A 613 26.61 -12.13 8.72
N ALA A 614 27.08 -11.39 7.74
CA ALA A 614 27.80 -10.14 7.95
C ALA A 614 27.37 -8.97 7.05
N PHE A 615 26.57 -9.25 6.01
CA PHE A 615 26.18 -8.26 5.02
C PHE A 615 24.67 -8.26 4.81
N ILE A 616 24.12 -7.07 4.56
CA ILE A 616 22.69 -6.87 4.28
C ILE A 616 22.32 -7.57 2.95
N ASP A 617 23.14 -7.34 1.93
CA ASP A 617 22.96 -7.88 0.58
C ASP A 617 24.30 -8.07 -0.14
N THR A 618 24.26 -8.50 -1.40
CA THR A 618 25.45 -8.68 -2.22
C THR A 618 26.12 -7.34 -2.57
N TYR A 619 25.36 -6.25 -2.67
CA TYR A 619 25.90 -4.92 -2.93
C TYR A 619 26.78 -4.41 -1.78
N SER A 620 26.42 -4.72 -0.53
CA SER A 620 27.25 -4.43 0.66
C SER A 620 28.66 -5.04 0.60
N LYS A 621 28.88 -6.02 -0.27
CA LYS A 621 30.19 -6.70 -0.43
C LYS A 621 31.09 -6.00 -1.46
N SER A 622 30.62 -4.96 -2.14
CA SER A 622 31.38 -4.23 -3.16
C SER A 622 32.48 -3.37 -2.58
N PHE A 623 32.14 -2.49 -1.66
CA PHE A 623 33.07 -1.53 -1.04
C PHE A 623 32.76 -1.36 0.45
N PRO A 624 33.76 -1.01 1.29
CA PRO A 624 33.53 -0.73 2.71
C PRO A 624 32.55 0.41 2.99
N ASN A 625 32.55 1.47 2.18
CA ASN A 625 31.62 2.58 2.29
C ASN A 625 30.18 2.17 1.92
N GLU A 626 30.00 1.32 0.88
CA GLU A 626 28.70 0.78 0.53
C GLU A 626 28.13 -0.13 1.63
N ASP A 627 28.99 -0.95 2.23
CA ASP A 627 28.61 -1.78 3.37
C ASP A 627 28.15 -0.94 4.56
N ARG A 628 28.85 0.15 4.87
CA ARG A 628 28.45 1.09 5.92
C ARG A 628 27.16 1.79 5.60
N ALA A 629 27.00 2.28 4.36
CA ALA A 629 25.79 2.95 3.92
C ALA A 629 24.56 2.03 3.97
N ARG A 630 24.69 0.77 3.55
CA ARG A 630 23.59 -0.23 3.62
C ARG A 630 23.21 -0.53 5.06
N VAL A 631 24.17 -0.73 5.97
CA VAL A 631 23.89 -0.97 7.39
C VAL A 631 23.16 0.23 8.02
N PHE A 632 23.58 1.45 7.69
CA PHE A 632 22.94 2.65 8.20
C PHE A 632 21.55 2.85 7.62
N GLU A 633 21.38 2.72 6.32
CA GLU A 633 20.11 2.79 5.61
C GLU A 633 19.06 1.87 6.24
N TYR A 634 19.41 0.60 6.45
CA TYR A 634 18.51 -0.37 7.07
C TYR A 634 18.20 -0.03 8.54
N ALA A 635 19.14 0.54 9.28
CA ALA A 635 18.89 1.00 10.64
C ALA A 635 17.91 2.18 10.67
N MET A 636 17.92 3.05 9.65
CA MET A 636 16.99 4.18 9.53
C MET A 636 15.58 3.75 9.10
N THR A 637 15.45 2.60 8.44
CA THR A 637 14.19 2.09 7.86
C THR A 637 13.68 0.80 8.54
N ASP A 638 14.44 0.20 9.46
CA ASP A 638 14.16 -1.12 10.07
C ASP A 638 12.77 -1.21 10.70
N GLN A 639 12.28 -0.14 11.34
CA GLN A 639 10.93 -0.10 11.88
C GLN A 639 9.82 -0.28 10.84
N GLN A 640 10.12 0.03 9.59
CA GLN A 640 9.18 -0.13 8.47
C GLN A 640 9.29 -1.54 7.85
N ASN A 641 10.50 -2.06 7.74
CA ASN A 641 10.79 -3.29 7.02
C ASN A 641 10.91 -4.54 7.90
N ASP A 642 11.24 -4.38 9.21
CA ASP A 642 11.36 -5.45 10.22
C ASP A 642 12.04 -6.73 9.68
N ASN A 643 13.17 -6.54 9.00
CA ASN A 643 13.88 -7.61 8.29
C ASN A 643 14.73 -8.49 9.21
N GLY A 644 14.85 -8.11 10.48
CA GLY A 644 15.61 -8.86 11.47
C GLY A 644 17.13 -8.81 11.30
N PHE A 645 17.67 -8.02 10.35
CA PHE A 645 19.12 -7.98 10.08
C PHE A 645 19.97 -7.68 11.31
N PHE A 646 19.47 -6.85 12.22
CA PHE A 646 20.19 -6.49 13.45
C PHE A 646 20.09 -7.57 14.55
N SER A 647 19.43 -8.68 14.29
CA SER A 647 19.52 -9.89 15.11
C SER A 647 20.86 -10.61 14.90
N TYR A 648 21.53 -10.43 13.75
CA TYR A 648 22.83 -10.97 13.46
C TYR A 648 23.94 -10.20 14.14
N GLU A 649 24.79 -10.91 14.87
CA GLU A 649 25.83 -10.33 15.71
C GLU A 649 26.79 -9.43 14.93
N ARG A 650 27.21 -9.84 13.71
CA ARG A 650 28.17 -9.09 12.90
C ARG A 650 27.56 -7.79 12.35
N ILE A 651 26.33 -7.83 11.84
CA ILE A 651 25.63 -6.65 11.33
C ILE A 651 25.36 -5.67 12.48
N ARG A 652 24.90 -6.18 13.63
CA ARG A 652 24.71 -5.36 14.83
C ARG A 652 26.02 -4.71 15.32
N LYS A 653 27.15 -5.44 15.26
CA LYS A 653 28.48 -4.91 15.59
C LYS A 653 28.87 -3.79 14.61
N LYS A 654 28.62 -3.94 13.32
CA LYS A 654 28.84 -2.90 12.31
C LYS A 654 28.04 -1.62 12.63
N LEU A 655 26.73 -1.75 12.92
CA LEU A 655 25.91 -0.62 13.31
C LEU A 655 26.43 0.06 14.57
N LYS A 656 26.93 -0.71 15.54
CA LYS A 656 27.55 -0.13 16.73
C LYS A 656 28.82 0.68 16.40
N VAL A 657 29.68 0.18 15.51
CA VAL A 657 30.87 0.91 15.05
C VAL A 657 30.46 2.22 14.37
N ILE A 658 29.42 2.20 13.54
CA ILE A 658 28.86 3.41 12.91
C ILE A 658 28.41 4.39 13.98
N SER A 659 27.56 3.93 14.92
CA SER A 659 27.01 4.79 15.99
C SER A 659 28.08 5.41 16.88
N ASP A 660 29.06 4.62 17.33
CA ASP A 660 30.16 5.08 18.16
C ASP A 660 30.99 6.15 17.42
N GLN A 661 31.26 5.96 16.13
CA GLN A 661 32.05 6.89 15.33
C GLN A 661 31.29 8.18 15.02
N MET A 662 30.01 8.08 14.68
CA MET A 662 29.17 9.25 14.46
C MET A 662 29.05 10.10 15.73
N SER A 663 28.86 9.47 16.89
CA SER A 663 28.81 10.18 18.18
C SER A 663 30.14 10.89 18.52
N ALA A 664 31.27 10.34 18.10
CA ALA A 664 32.58 10.97 18.29
C ALA A 664 32.78 12.17 17.34
N CYS A 665 32.23 12.12 16.14
CA CYS A 665 32.38 13.16 15.10
C CYS A 665 31.39 14.30 15.25
N PHE A 666 30.21 14.06 15.83
CA PHE A 666 29.16 15.03 16.06
C PHE A 666 28.86 15.21 17.56
N PRO A 667 29.83 15.69 18.36
CA PRO A 667 29.73 15.75 19.82
C PRO A 667 28.72 16.80 20.34
N GLU A 668 28.24 17.69 19.49
CA GLU A 668 27.30 18.74 19.87
C GLU A 668 25.82 18.27 19.84
N ASP A 669 25.56 17.12 19.29
CA ASP A 669 24.26 16.50 19.35
C ASP A 669 24.11 15.80 20.72
N ASP A 670 23.88 16.65 21.74
CA ASP A 670 23.69 16.20 23.14
C ASP A 670 22.62 15.10 23.21
N GLY A 671 23.02 13.86 23.39
CA GLY A 671 22.29 12.62 23.44
C GLY A 671 21.07 12.52 24.37
N ALA A 672 20.25 13.57 24.40
CA ALA A 672 18.99 13.58 25.10
C ALA A 672 17.89 12.79 24.36
N THR A 673 18.04 12.59 23.04
CA THR A 673 17.10 11.82 22.21
C THR A 673 17.87 10.75 21.46
N LEU A 674 17.51 9.49 21.66
CA LEU A 674 18.09 8.38 20.89
C LEU A 674 17.78 8.54 19.40
N MET A 675 18.82 8.47 18.59
CA MET A 675 18.71 8.48 17.15
C MET A 675 18.04 7.19 16.65
N PRO A 676 17.39 7.19 15.47
CA PRO A 676 16.76 5.99 14.94
C PRO A 676 17.71 4.79 14.92
N TRP A 677 18.95 4.96 14.45
CA TRP A 677 19.96 3.89 14.41
C TRP A 677 20.44 3.43 15.82
N GLU A 678 20.39 4.31 16.84
CA GLU A 678 20.72 3.94 18.22
C GLU A 678 19.58 3.15 18.87
N ARG A 679 18.33 3.45 18.53
CA ARG A 679 17.17 2.68 19.02
C ARG A 679 17.27 1.23 18.64
N VAL A 680 17.68 0.94 17.40
CA VAL A 680 17.89 -0.44 16.93
C VAL A 680 18.91 -1.19 17.79
N LEU A 681 19.95 -0.51 18.28
CA LEU A 681 20.96 -1.12 19.16
C LEU A 681 20.45 -1.39 20.59
N MET A 682 19.37 -0.75 21.02
CA MET A 682 18.81 -0.90 22.39
C MET A 682 17.87 -2.09 22.54
N TYR A 683 17.31 -2.62 21.47
CA TYR A 683 16.50 -3.83 21.53
C TYR A 683 17.40 -5.03 21.87
N GLU A 684 17.33 -5.48 23.12
CA GLU A 684 17.96 -6.76 23.50
C GLU A 684 17.12 -7.92 22.95
N LYS A 685 17.84 -9.00 22.56
CA LYS A 685 17.23 -10.24 22.01
C LYS A 685 16.26 -10.88 22.96
#